data_58bd8716e2c0163d7e2ccb9e3a5dc50d
#
_entry.id   58bd8716e2c0163d7e2ccb9e3a5dc50d
#
_cell.length_a   1.000
_cell.length_b   1.000
_cell.length_c   1.000
_cell.angle_alpha   90.00
_cell.angle_beta   90.00
_cell.angle_gamma   90.00
#
_symmetry.space_group_name_H-M   'P 1'
#
loop_
_entity.id
_entity.type
_entity.pdbx_description
1 polymer ?
#
loop_
_entity_poly.entity_id
_entity_poly.type
_entity_poly.pdbx_seq_one_letter_code
_entity_poly.pdbx_strand_id
1 'polypeptide(L)'
;MNRLRITFLLLACCCIGICSMAKEVSVSSPDGTITVCIGVKDNKPYYSVSRCTTMIVTPSHLGFQLDGGLLGDNVRMIGKKTISKDETWQQVWGEEDAVRNHYNELTVTFEERVGKKEQMNVQFRVFNDGIGFRYILPHSKGDKYCIQDELTEITLAHDAKAWSIPTNRTSYFEGLYTCDLLSRKDTVCTPLTIEYEKDLYLAIHEAALEDYASINITPQLSSEGDAERAVRLKTALTPWQSGVKVYCEGETKSPWRTIIIAQTPGELMTSRLMLNLNEPSKIEDTSWIEPGRYIGVWWSIHKKQNTWEMGPTHGATTQNVKRYIDFAARHGFSGVLAEGWNQGWGRGEKISYLKPYPDFDIEAVCSYALSKGVRFIGHTETWGNAKLLEEQMDEAFAWYQKLGIRAVKTGYVGHLFDGKELPKSQYGIRHYRKVIETAAKYQIMIDNHEPAMPTGIQRTWPNLMTQEGVRGQEYNAWDVKGGNPPAHTVTLPFTRCLAGPTDFTPAIFNFSEVVKGTHPHSTLAKQLGEFVVIYSPLQMAADAIENYEGQPALTFIESCPTTWSKTLVPHAEIGKYVTVARKQRGGDNWFIGSITNEEARELDLKLDFLDSDKQYRAIIYEDGPDADYETNPYPMTIRQEEVNSNSTLKLKLARSGGAAIRIEKTR
;
A
#
# COMPACT_ATOMS: atom_id res chain seq x y z
N MET A 1 71.87 14.99 64.32
CA MET A 1 70.61 14.27 64.13
C MET A 1 69.86 14.98 63.01
N ASN A 2 70.15 14.61 61.75
CA ASN A 2 69.55 15.19 60.57
C ASN A 2 68.63 14.13 59.90
N ARG A 3 67.36 14.44 59.77
CA ARG A 3 66.41 13.61 59.03
C ARG A 3 66.40 14.05 57.57
N LEU A 4 66.83 13.21 56.69
CA LEU A 4 66.70 13.34 55.27
C LEU A 4 65.24 13.01 54.88
N ARG A 5 64.56 13.93 54.23
CA ARG A 5 63.23 13.67 53.53
C ARG A 5 63.54 13.41 52.06
N ILE A 6 63.27 12.19 51.61
CA ILE A 6 63.27 11.80 50.21
C ILE A 6 61.86 12.06 49.65
N THR A 7 61.77 12.97 48.70
CA THR A 7 60.55 13.23 47.97
C THR A 7 60.53 12.38 46.71
N PHE A 8 59.59 11.42 46.61
CA PHE A 8 59.34 10.65 45.40
C PHE A 8 58.51 11.49 44.48
N LEU A 9 58.99 11.88 43.28
CA LEU A 9 58.26 12.43 42.19
C LEU A 9 57.63 11.27 41.38
N LEU A 10 56.34 11.06 41.49
CA LEU A 10 55.57 10.20 40.59
C LEU A 10 55.26 10.98 39.28
N LEU A 11 55.97 10.61 38.21
CA LEU A 11 55.61 11.03 36.85
C LEU A 11 54.40 10.19 36.40
N ALA A 12 53.22 10.76 36.51
CA ALA A 12 52.02 10.20 35.87
C ALA A 12 52.05 10.55 34.37
N CYS A 13 52.46 9.58 33.53
CA CYS A 13 52.22 9.63 32.10
C CYS A 13 50.73 9.52 31.86
N CYS A 14 50.03 10.65 31.73
CA CYS A 14 48.69 10.71 31.15
C CYS A 14 48.82 10.43 29.65
N CYS A 15 48.65 9.19 29.23
CA CYS A 15 48.30 8.89 27.86
C CYS A 15 46.88 9.46 27.61
N ILE A 16 46.78 10.69 27.13
CA ILE A 16 45.57 11.26 26.59
C ILE A 16 45.34 10.53 25.25
N GLY A 17 44.66 9.40 25.33
CA GLY A 17 44.03 8.82 24.15
C GLY A 17 43.01 9.86 23.63
N ILE A 18 43.34 10.53 22.53
CA ILE A 18 42.40 11.35 21.77
C ILE A 18 41.39 10.36 21.22
N CYS A 19 40.36 10.02 22.02
CA CYS A 19 39.18 9.40 21.52
C CYS A 19 38.54 10.49 20.58
N SER A 20 38.74 10.34 19.28
CA SER A 20 38.06 11.13 18.28
C SER A 20 36.55 10.94 18.50
N MET A 21 35.93 11.82 19.28
CA MET A 21 34.47 11.81 19.40
C MET A 21 33.90 11.91 17.98
N ALA A 22 33.23 10.87 17.53
CA ALA A 22 32.53 10.85 16.28
C ALA A 22 31.61 12.10 16.24
N LYS A 23 31.75 12.91 15.17
CA LYS A 23 30.88 14.08 15.00
C LYS A 23 29.50 13.56 14.67
N GLU A 24 28.64 13.50 15.68
CA GLU A 24 27.27 13.01 15.58
C GLU A 24 26.30 14.18 15.75
N VAL A 25 25.17 14.12 15.05
CA VAL A 25 24.07 15.05 15.18
C VAL A 25 22.75 14.27 15.26
N SER A 26 21.74 14.88 15.89
CA SER A 26 20.45 14.22 16.08
C SER A 26 19.28 15.12 15.74
N VAL A 27 18.13 14.47 15.52
CA VAL A 27 16.82 15.08 15.33
C VAL A 27 15.79 14.17 16.00
N SER A 28 14.82 14.78 16.72
CA SER A 28 13.73 14.04 17.36
C SER A 28 12.40 14.37 16.72
N SER A 29 11.42 13.49 16.90
CA SER A 29 10.02 13.75 16.56
C SER A 29 9.48 14.98 17.30
N PRO A 30 8.40 15.60 16.84
CA PRO A 30 7.80 16.75 17.51
C PRO A 30 7.41 16.51 18.98
N ASP A 31 7.00 15.28 19.34
CA ASP A 31 6.70 14.85 20.71
C ASP A 31 7.94 14.37 21.49
N GLY A 32 9.11 14.31 20.84
CA GLY A 32 10.37 13.89 21.45
C GLY A 32 10.52 12.37 21.66
N THR A 33 9.57 11.54 21.23
CA THR A 33 9.59 10.09 21.50
C THR A 33 10.52 9.31 20.58
N ILE A 34 10.66 9.73 19.33
CA ILE A 34 11.53 9.09 18.32
C ILE A 34 12.73 9.98 18.06
N THR A 35 13.94 9.41 18.14
CA THR A 35 15.17 10.15 17.89
C THR A 35 16.01 9.42 16.84
N VAL A 36 16.49 10.17 15.85
CA VAL A 36 17.48 9.74 14.87
C VAL A 36 18.80 10.41 15.17
N CYS A 37 19.87 9.61 15.30
CA CYS A 37 21.24 10.08 15.34
C CYS A 37 21.94 9.75 14.02
N ILE A 38 22.76 10.65 13.50
CA ILE A 38 23.55 10.43 12.26
C ILE A 38 24.96 10.98 12.44
N GLY A 39 25.96 10.24 11.98
CA GLY A 39 27.35 10.60 12.15
C GLY A 39 28.28 9.87 11.20
N VAL A 40 29.59 9.94 11.52
CA VAL A 40 30.65 9.20 10.82
C VAL A 40 31.40 8.34 11.83
N LYS A 41 31.44 7.04 11.61
CA LYS A 41 32.22 6.05 12.37
C LYS A 41 33.08 5.26 11.38
N ASP A 42 34.36 5.09 11.69
CA ASP A 42 35.32 4.38 10.82
C ASP A 42 35.35 4.93 9.37
N ASN A 43 35.24 6.27 9.26
CA ASN A 43 35.12 7.02 8.00
C ASN A 43 33.88 6.71 7.15
N LYS A 44 32.89 6.01 7.68
CA LYS A 44 31.63 5.67 7.01
C LYS A 44 30.46 6.41 7.64
N PRO A 45 29.48 6.91 6.87
CA PRO A 45 28.28 7.50 7.43
C PRO A 45 27.41 6.39 8.02
N TYR A 46 26.82 6.67 9.16
CA TYR A 46 25.88 5.77 9.83
C TYR A 46 24.73 6.56 10.44
N TYR A 47 23.63 5.88 10.69
CA TYR A 47 22.52 6.40 11.49
C TYR A 47 22.02 5.35 12.46
N SER A 48 21.29 5.80 13.47
CA SER A 48 20.57 4.96 14.44
C SER A 48 19.23 5.57 14.77
N VAL A 49 18.28 4.74 15.23
CA VAL A 49 16.92 5.16 15.60
C VAL A 49 16.56 4.58 16.94
N SER A 50 16.06 5.43 17.84
CA SER A 50 15.50 5.01 19.12
C SER A 50 14.09 5.55 19.32
N ARG A 51 13.25 4.81 20.06
CA ARG A 51 11.97 5.27 20.60
C ARG A 51 12.07 5.28 22.12
N CYS A 52 11.97 6.47 22.72
CA CYS A 52 12.26 6.68 24.12
C CYS A 52 13.63 6.08 24.49
N THR A 53 13.67 5.08 25.35
CA THR A 53 14.90 4.37 25.75
C THR A 53 15.19 3.11 24.92
N THR A 54 14.27 2.65 24.06
CA THR A 54 14.43 1.45 23.26
C THR A 54 15.18 1.77 21.96
N MET A 55 16.31 1.11 21.73
CA MET A 55 17.04 1.16 20.47
C MET A 55 16.34 0.26 19.46
N ILE A 56 15.86 0.84 18.35
CA ILE A 56 15.19 0.12 17.26
C ILE A 56 16.20 -0.24 16.18
N VAL A 57 16.88 0.79 15.65
CA VAL A 57 17.91 0.63 14.62
C VAL A 57 19.25 0.99 15.23
N THR A 58 20.13 0.01 15.34
CA THR A 58 21.52 0.20 15.79
C THR A 58 22.33 0.87 14.68
N PRO A 59 23.59 1.34 14.92
CA PRO A 59 24.38 2.00 13.89
C PRO A 59 24.39 1.22 12.57
N SER A 60 23.78 1.79 11.55
CA SER A 60 23.53 1.23 10.22
C SER A 60 24.17 2.09 9.15
N HIS A 61 24.88 1.48 8.20
CA HIS A 61 25.63 2.20 7.18
C HIS A 61 24.75 2.72 6.04
N LEU A 62 25.24 3.79 5.40
CA LEU A 62 24.63 4.50 4.29
C LEU A 62 25.63 4.64 3.16
N GLY A 63 25.20 4.58 1.91
CA GLY A 63 26.09 4.79 0.76
C GLY A 63 25.58 4.17 -0.53
N PHE A 64 26.42 4.24 -1.55
CA PHE A 64 26.14 3.72 -2.88
C PHE A 64 27.37 3.06 -3.51
N GLN A 65 27.12 2.07 -4.35
CA GLN A 65 28.03 1.67 -5.42
C GLN A 65 27.60 2.40 -6.68
N LEU A 66 28.39 3.38 -7.11
CA LEU A 66 28.24 4.05 -8.39
C LEU A 66 29.13 3.39 -9.45
N ASP A 67 28.94 3.74 -10.72
CA ASP A 67 29.84 3.36 -11.81
C ASP A 67 31.26 3.96 -11.64
N GLY A 68 31.39 5.08 -10.92
CA GLY A 68 32.66 5.74 -10.58
C GLY A 68 33.34 5.21 -9.30
N GLY A 69 32.71 4.33 -8.52
CA GLY A 69 33.24 3.81 -7.26
C GLY A 69 32.26 3.85 -6.10
N LEU A 70 32.78 3.64 -4.87
CA LEU A 70 31.97 3.65 -3.64
C LEU A 70 31.79 5.10 -3.14
N LEU A 71 30.56 5.56 -3.04
CA LEU A 71 30.19 6.79 -2.33
C LEU A 71 29.62 6.42 -0.96
N GLY A 72 30.21 6.95 0.10
CA GLY A 72 29.91 6.58 1.49
C GLY A 72 31.03 5.76 2.17
N ASP A 73 32.16 5.60 1.49
CA ASP A 73 33.40 5.15 2.11
C ASP A 73 34.40 6.33 2.19
N ASN A 74 35.17 6.41 3.29
CA ASN A 74 36.13 7.47 3.54
C ASN A 74 35.55 8.91 3.40
N VAL A 75 34.44 9.19 4.08
CA VAL A 75 33.75 10.48 4.05
C VAL A 75 33.98 11.32 5.32
N ARG A 76 33.62 12.60 5.24
CA ARG A 76 33.48 13.52 6.37
C ARG A 76 32.13 14.25 6.30
N MET A 77 31.59 14.59 7.45
CA MET A 77 30.43 15.47 7.56
C MET A 77 30.90 16.92 7.39
N ILE A 78 30.36 17.60 6.37
CA ILE A 78 30.73 18.99 6.04
C ILE A 78 29.63 20.00 6.34
N GLY A 79 28.37 19.57 6.46
CA GLY A 79 27.23 20.45 6.71
C GLY A 79 26.06 19.76 7.35
N LYS A 80 25.21 20.58 8.00
CA LYS A 80 23.90 20.15 8.49
C LYS A 80 22.89 21.29 8.38
N LYS A 81 21.63 20.92 8.16
CA LYS A 81 20.49 21.85 8.15
C LYS A 81 19.32 21.21 8.87
N THR A 82 18.60 21.96 9.70
CA THR A 82 17.39 21.53 10.37
C THR A 82 16.23 22.43 10.03
N ILE A 83 15.04 21.87 9.90
CA ILE A 83 13.78 22.59 9.79
C ILE A 83 12.70 21.85 10.61
N SER A 84 11.65 22.55 10.99
CA SER A 84 10.42 21.98 11.56
C SER A 84 9.24 22.41 10.70
N LYS A 85 8.28 21.53 10.52
CA LYS A 85 7.06 21.82 9.77
C LYS A 85 5.86 21.28 10.53
N ASP A 86 4.80 22.10 10.60
CA ASP A 86 3.49 21.70 11.12
C ASP A 86 2.43 22.35 10.24
N GLU A 87 1.79 21.56 9.43
CA GLU A 87 0.71 21.98 8.53
C GLU A 87 -0.37 20.90 8.49
N THR A 88 -1.56 21.27 8.11
CA THR A 88 -2.64 20.33 7.80
C THR A 88 -3.08 20.53 6.36
N TRP A 89 -3.20 19.45 5.61
CA TRP A 89 -3.64 19.48 4.23
C TRP A 89 -4.89 18.61 4.03
N GLN A 90 -5.73 18.98 3.06
CA GLN A 90 -6.98 18.29 2.75
C GLN A 90 -6.71 17.19 1.71
N GLN A 91 -7.24 15.99 1.97
CA GLN A 91 -7.23 14.93 0.98
C GLN A 91 -8.34 15.13 -0.05
N VAL A 92 -8.06 14.89 -1.32
CA VAL A 92 -9.09 14.85 -2.37
C VAL A 92 -10.07 13.72 -2.07
N TRP A 93 -9.55 12.58 -1.67
CA TRP A 93 -10.27 11.41 -1.18
C TRP A 93 -9.34 10.66 -0.21
N GLY A 94 -9.86 9.76 0.61
CA GLY A 94 -9.01 9.00 1.53
C GLY A 94 -9.75 8.46 2.74
N GLU A 95 -8.96 8.09 3.71
CA GLU A 95 -9.41 7.53 4.98
C GLU A 95 -9.61 8.61 6.06
N GLU A 96 -9.25 9.86 5.75
CA GLU A 96 -9.41 11.06 6.59
C GLU A 96 -9.67 12.28 5.69
N ASP A 97 -10.36 13.29 6.20
CA ASP A 97 -10.54 14.55 5.46
C ASP A 97 -9.24 15.36 5.41
N ALA A 98 -8.61 15.48 6.55
CA ALA A 98 -7.45 16.33 6.75
C ALA A 98 -6.31 15.55 7.41
N VAL A 99 -5.12 15.65 6.85
CA VAL A 99 -3.91 15.00 7.34
C VAL A 99 -2.95 16.04 7.90
N ARG A 100 -2.58 15.88 9.18
CA ARG A 100 -1.52 16.69 9.77
C ARG A 100 -0.16 16.21 9.30
N ASN A 101 0.65 17.13 8.80
CA ASN A 101 2.01 16.89 8.35
C ASN A 101 2.96 17.62 9.33
N HIS A 102 3.28 16.95 10.43
CA HIS A 102 4.08 17.50 11.52
C HIS A 102 5.35 16.69 11.73
N TYR A 103 6.50 17.29 11.41
CA TYR A 103 7.80 16.66 11.51
C TYR A 103 8.93 17.62 11.83
N ASN A 104 10.03 17.08 12.34
CA ASN A 104 11.33 17.73 12.34
C ASN A 104 12.22 17.09 11.27
N GLU A 105 12.94 17.92 10.53
CA GLU A 105 13.82 17.47 9.44
C GLU A 105 15.28 17.81 9.76
N LEU A 106 16.17 16.87 9.46
CA LEU A 106 17.62 17.04 9.48
C LEU A 106 18.18 16.59 8.14
N THR A 107 18.87 17.48 7.46
CA THR A 107 19.71 17.15 6.31
C THR A 107 21.18 17.24 6.68
N VAL A 108 21.95 16.19 6.39
CA VAL A 108 23.40 16.11 6.63
C VAL A 108 24.11 15.92 5.31
N THR A 109 25.15 16.74 5.08
CA THR A 109 26.00 16.64 3.90
C THR A 109 27.29 15.91 4.24
N PHE A 110 27.54 14.81 3.55
CA PHE A 110 28.80 14.08 3.54
C PHE A 110 29.59 14.36 2.27
N GLU A 111 30.90 14.40 2.37
CA GLU A 111 31.84 14.60 1.26
C GLU A 111 32.99 13.62 1.36
N GLU A 112 33.41 13.02 0.27
CA GLU A 112 34.60 12.17 0.22
C GLU A 112 35.85 12.95 0.68
N ARG A 113 36.72 12.30 1.45
CA ARG A 113 37.96 12.92 1.93
C ARG A 113 39.02 13.03 0.84
N VAL A 114 39.00 12.11 -0.11
CA VAL A 114 39.95 12.01 -1.23
C VAL A 114 39.18 11.81 -2.55
N GLY A 115 39.87 11.87 -3.68
CA GLY A 115 39.26 11.62 -4.97
C GLY A 115 38.51 12.87 -5.52
N LYS A 116 37.37 12.64 -6.12
CA LYS A 116 36.54 13.67 -6.78
C LYS A 116 35.81 14.61 -5.81
N LYS A 117 35.86 14.36 -4.52
CA LYS A 117 35.10 15.10 -3.50
C LYS A 117 33.58 15.02 -3.73
N GLU A 118 33.12 13.87 -4.19
CA GLU A 118 31.70 13.65 -4.38
C GLU A 118 30.92 13.85 -3.07
N GLN A 119 29.70 14.38 -3.19
CA GLN A 119 28.87 14.71 -2.05
C GLN A 119 27.61 13.88 -2.06
N MET A 120 27.12 13.60 -0.87
CA MET A 120 25.84 12.92 -0.62
C MET A 120 25.13 13.65 0.52
N ASN A 121 23.91 14.13 0.27
CA ASN A 121 23.03 14.60 1.32
C ASN A 121 22.15 13.45 1.78
N VAL A 122 22.02 13.28 3.10
CA VAL A 122 21.03 12.38 3.71
C VAL A 122 20.02 13.23 4.47
N GLN A 123 18.76 13.15 4.05
CA GLN A 123 17.66 13.94 4.59
C GLN A 123 16.73 13.03 5.39
N PHE A 124 16.57 13.30 6.68
CA PHE A 124 15.63 12.64 7.58
C PHE A 124 14.44 13.53 7.85
N ARG A 125 13.22 12.96 7.84
CA ARG A 125 12.02 13.52 8.44
C ARG A 125 11.55 12.59 9.55
N VAL A 126 11.41 13.13 10.75
CA VAL A 126 11.01 12.38 11.94
C VAL A 126 9.65 12.86 12.39
N PHE A 127 8.67 11.94 12.34
CA PHE A 127 7.27 12.13 12.74
C PHE A 127 7.03 11.43 14.07
N ASN A 128 5.86 11.63 14.69
CA ASN A 128 5.49 10.93 15.91
C ASN A 128 5.18 9.44 15.70
N ASP A 129 4.85 9.05 14.47
CA ASP A 129 4.51 7.69 14.04
C ASP A 129 5.61 7.00 13.22
N GLY A 130 6.81 7.61 13.12
CA GLY A 130 7.92 6.99 12.42
C GLY A 130 8.88 7.96 11.75
N ILE A 131 9.70 7.42 10.85
CA ILE A 131 10.72 8.17 10.12
C ILE A 131 10.66 7.90 8.63
N GLY A 132 11.08 8.88 7.85
CA GLY A 132 11.51 8.70 6.47
C GLY A 132 12.89 9.30 6.27
N PHE A 133 13.74 8.64 5.50
CA PHE A 133 14.98 9.25 5.02
C PHE A 133 15.21 8.97 3.55
N ARG A 134 15.92 9.90 2.90
CA ARG A 134 16.29 9.77 1.50
C ARG A 134 17.67 10.35 1.24
N TYR A 135 18.22 9.99 0.10
CA TYR A 135 19.45 10.55 -0.42
C TYR A 135 19.17 11.59 -1.47
N ILE A 136 20.05 12.60 -1.53
CA ILE A 136 20.12 13.58 -2.60
C ILE A 136 21.57 13.62 -3.07
N LEU A 137 21.80 13.24 -4.33
CA LEU A 137 23.10 13.28 -4.98
C LEU A 137 23.18 14.55 -5.83
N PRO A 138 23.95 15.56 -5.40
CA PRO A 138 23.93 16.90 -5.99
C PRO A 138 24.84 17.02 -7.23
N HIS A 139 24.53 16.26 -8.30
CA HIS A 139 25.22 16.37 -9.57
C HIS A 139 24.70 17.52 -10.40
N SER A 140 25.58 18.08 -11.30
CA SER A 140 25.19 19.13 -12.19
C SER A 140 24.25 18.68 -13.29
N LYS A 141 23.40 19.58 -13.78
CA LYS A 141 22.47 19.25 -14.86
C LYS A 141 23.23 18.73 -16.09
N GLY A 142 22.85 17.57 -16.58
CA GLY A 142 23.47 16.89 -17.73
C GLY A 142 24.56 15.88 -17.36
N ASP A 143 25.03 15.86 -16.12
CA ASP A 143 25.93 14.80 -15.65
C ASP A 143 25.17 13.46 -15.65
N LYS A 144 25.72 12.46 -16.34
CA LYS A 144 25.13 11.11 -16.40
C LYS A 144 25.99 10.14 -15.61
N TYR A 145 25.33 9.35 -14.79
CA TYR A 145 25.96 8.32 -13.97
C TYR A 145 24.98 7.18 -13.65
N CYS A 146 25.47 6.09 -13.10
CA CYS A 146 24.65 4.94 -12.77
C CYS A 146 24.80 4.57 -11.29
N ILE A 147 23.68 4.27 -10.65
CA ILE A 147 23.66 3.57 -9.36
C ILE A 147 23.68 2.08 -9.66
N GLN A 148 24.76 1.42 -9.27
CA GLN A 148 24.93 -0.04 -9.37
C GLN A 148 24.30 -0.75 -8.19
N ASP A 149 24.40 -0.13 -6.99
CA ASP A 149 23.70 -0.63 -5.79
C ASP A 149 23.52 0.50 -4.76
N GLU A 150 22.46 0.38 -3.93
CA GLU A 150 22.23 1.22 -2.77
C GLU A 150 22.64 0.42 -1.51
N LEU A 151 23.60 0.93 -0.77
CA LEU A 151 24.21 0.25 0.37
C LEU A 151 23.53 0.58 1.71
N THR A 152 22.26 0.94 1.67
CA THR A 152 21.46 1.24 2.86
C THR A 152 21.28 0.01 3.72
N GLU A 153 21.62 0.14 4.99
CA GLU A 153 21.37 -0.87 6.03
C GLU A 153 20.32 -0.37 7.03
N ILE A 154 19.53 -1.31 7.57
CA ILE A 154 18.64 -1.12 8.71
C ILE A 154 18.96 -2.27 9.66
N THR A 155 19.82 -2.06 10.63
CA THR A 155 20.23 -3.11 11.56
C THR A 155 19.36 -3.05 12.80
N LEU A 156 18.45 -3.99 12.96
CA LEU A 156 17.62 -4.13 14.15
C LEU A 156 18.45 -4.66 15.32
N ALA A 157 18.17 -4.18 16.53
CA ALA A 157 18.93 -4.53 17.72
C ALA A 157 18.82 -6.03 18.08
N HIS A 158 17.70 -6.68 17.69
CA HIS A 158 17.49 -8.11 17.87
C HIS A 158 16.61 -8.70 16.76
N ASP A 159 16.59 -10.02 16.66
CA ASP A 159 15.71 -10.76 15.72
C ASP A 159 14.24 -10.68 16.17
N ALA A 160 13.34 -10.64 15.23
CA ALA A 160 11.91 -10.49 15.48
C ALA A 160 11.07 -11.22 14.43
N LYS A 161 9.81 -11.51 14.79
CA LYS A 161 8.84 -12.05 13.84
C LYS A 161 8.46 -11.00 12.80
N ALA A 162 8.41 -11.41 11.54
CA ALA A 162 8.05 -10.53 10.46
C ALA A 162 7.08 -11.17 9.47
N TRP A 163 6.13 -10.37 9.02
CA TRP A 163 5.16 -10.69 8.00
C TRP A 163 5.65 -10.18 6.66
N SER A 164 5.81 -11.07 5.69
CA SER A 164 6.31 -10.72 4.36
C SER A 164 5.93 -11.76 3.32
N ILE A 165 6.03 -11.37 2.05
CA ILE A 165 6.05 -12.29 0.92
C ILE A 165 7.49 -12.35 0.36
N PRO A 166 7.97 -13.54 -0.06
CA PRO A 166 9.28 -13.64 -0.68
C PRO A 166 9.28 -12.88 -2.00
N THR A 167 10.40 -12.23 -2.34
CA THR A 167 10.56 -11.69 -3.68
C THR A 167 10.89 -12.83 -4.65
N ASN A 168 10.19 -12.86 -5.78
CA ASN A 168 10.57 -13.65 -6.93
C ASN A 168 10.52 -12.75 -8.17
N ARG A 169 11.15 -13.19 -9.26
CA ARG A 169 11.23 -12.38 -10.48
C ARG A 169 9.90 -12.25 -11.22
N THR A 170 8.92 -13.06 -10.85
CA THR A 170 7.63 -13.18 -11.51
C THR A 170 6.45 -12.74 -10.63
N SER A 171 6.73 -12.24 -9.42
CA SER A 171 5.69 -11.86 -8.46
C SER A 171 5.15 -10.47 -8.76
N TYR A 172 3.84 -10.39 -8.87
CA TYR A 172 3.07 -9.15 -8.85
C TYR A 172 2.67 -8.74 -7.41
N PHE A 173 3.37 -9.22 -6.40
CA PHE A 173 3.02 -9.18 -4.98
C PHE A 173 1.79 -10.02 -4.60
N GLU A 174 1.39 -10.96 -5.43
CA GLU A 174 0.22 -11.82 -5.24
C GLU A 174 0.55 -13.09 -4.45
N GLY A 175 1.42 -12.96 -3.47
CA GLY A 175 1.81 -14.03 -2.55
C GLY A 175 1.00 -14.03 -1.26
N LEU A 176 0.94 -15.18 -0.59
CA LEU A 176 0.49 -15.28 0.78
C LEU A 176 1.57 -14.76 1.71
N TYR A 177 1.21 -13.87 2.63
CA TYR A 177 2.12 -13.41 3.67
C TYR A 177 2.42 -14.55 4.66
N THR A 178 3.70 -14.69 5.01
CA THR A 178 4.16 -15.65 6.02
C THR A 178 4.79 -14.94 7.19
N CYS A 179 4.54 -15.43 8.40
CA CYS A 179 5.17 -14.94 9.62
C CYS A 179 6.29 -15.89 10.07
N ASP A 180 7.50 -15.39 10.15
CA ASP A 180 8.66 -16.11 10.74
C ASP A 180 9.70 -15.09 11.23
N LEU A 181 10.72 -15.56 11.95
CA LEU A 181 11.87 -14.74 12.34
C LEU A 181 12.57 -14.15 11.10
N LEU A 182 12.99 -12.90 11.19
CA LEU A 182 13.71 -12.22 10.11
C LEU A 182 14.95 -12.99 9.68
N SER A 183 15.69 -13.57 10.64
CA SER A 183 16.90 -14.35 10.38
C SER A 183 16.70 -15.60 9.52
N ARG A 184 15.44 -16.03 9.35
CA ARG A 184 15.07 -17.21 8.54
C ARG A 184 14.52 -16.84 7.16
N LYS A 185 14.41 -15.55 6.87
CA LYS A 185 13.85 -15.09 5.60
C LYS A 185 14.95 -14.82 4.58
N ASP A 186 14.67 -15.18 3.34
CA ASP A 186 15.42 -14.71 2.17
C ASP A 186 15.02 -13.26 1.83
N THR A 187 15.39 -12.79 0.66
CA THR A 187 14.97 -11.47 0.17
C THR A 187 13.45 -11.40 0.04
N VAL A 188 12.85 -10.39 0.66
CA VAL A 188 11.41 -10.19 0.76
C VAL A 188 10.98 -8.87 0.14
N CYS A 189 9.73 -8.82 -0.30
CA CYS A 189 9.09 -7.59 -0.73
C CYS A 189 8.71 -6.70 0.46
N THR A 190 8.54 -5.41 0.20
CA THR A 190 7.98 -4.45 1.17
C THR A 190 6.53 -4.11 0.79
N PRO A 191 5.67 -3.70 1.73
CA PRO A 191 5.91 -3.46 3.17
C PRO A 191 6.32 -4.73 3.91
N LEU A 192 7.33 -4.59 4.78
CA LEU A 192 7.79 -5.61 5.71
C LEU A 192 7.30 -5.24 7.11
N THR A 193 6.33 -5.98 7.63
CA THR A 193 5.73 -5.70 8.95
C THR A 193 6.37 -6.59 10.01
N ILE A 194 6.80 -6.00 11.13
CA ILE A 194 7.60 -6.65 12.16
C ILE A 194 6.89 -6.50 13.51
N GLU A 195 6.67 -7.60 14.19
CA GLU A 195 6.31 -7.66 15.62
C GLU A 195 7.61 -7.59 16.41
N TYR A 196 8.08 -6.36 16.69
CA TYR A 196 9.42 -6.12 17.20
C TYR A 196 9.57 -6.51 18.65
N GLU A 197 8.72 -5.95 19.52
CA GLU A 197 8.63 -6.27 20.95
C GLU A 197 7.15 -6.24 21.37
N LYS A 198 6.89 -6.58 22.64
CA LYS A 198 5.56 -6.36 23.19
C LYS A 198 5.20 -4.87 23.08
N ASP A 199 4.05 -4.58 22.51
CA ASP A 199 3.54 -3.22 22.28
C ASP A 199 4.48 -2.34 21.42
N LEU A 200 5.24 -2.98 20.51
CA LEU A 200 6.08 -2.28 19.53
C LEU A 200 6.09 -3.00 18.18
N TYR A 201 5.56 -2.35 17.17
CA TYR A 201 5.41 -2.83 15.80
C TYR A 201 6.13 -1.88 14.85
N LEU A 202 6.76 -2.45 13.81
CA LEU A 202 7.44 -1.68 12.77
C LEU A 202 6.88 -2.07 11.40
N ALA A 203 6.85 -1.10 10.48
CA ALA A 203 6.64 -1.40 9.07
C ALA A 203 7.69 -0.69 8.22
N ILE A 204 8.47 -1.46 7.47
CA ILE A 204 9.54 -0.95 6.60
C ILE A 204 9.03 -0.95 5.17
N HIS A 205 9.15 0.21 4.51
CA HIS A 205 8.75 0.38 3.12
C HIS A 205 9.49 1.57 2.48
N GLU A 206 8.99 2.05 1.36
CA GLU A 206 9.46 3.25 0.67
C GLU A 206 8.29 4.18 0.31
N ALA A 207 8.56 5.48 0.20
CA ALA A 207 7.58 6.47 -0.22
C ALA A 207 8.11 7.36 -1.35
N ALA A 208 7.20 7.93 -2.15
CA ALA A 208 7.52 8.81 -3.28
C ALA A 208 8.48 8.17 -4.30
N LEU A 209 8.15 6.97 -4.75
CA LEU A 209 8.88 6.27 -5.83
C LEU A 209 8.47 6.87 -7.19
N GLU A 210 9.28 7.75 -7.75
CA GLU A 210 8.99 8.46 -9.00
C GLU A 210 9.88 8.02 -10.17
N ASP A 211 11.18 8.24 -10.11
CA ASP A 211 12.16 7.87 -11.14
C ASP A 211 13.33 7.10 -10.53
N TYR A 212 13.03 5.96 -9.98
CA TYR A 212 14.00 5.11 -9.26
C TYR A 212 13.57 3.65 -9.32
N ALA A 213 14.45 2.73 -8.93
CA ALA A 213 14.12 1.33 -8.79
C ALA A 213 13.44 1.05 -7.44
N SER A 214 12.41 0.20 -7.40
CA SER A 214 11.80 -0.21 -6.14
C SER A 214 12.70 -1.10 -5.30
N ILE A 215 12.52 -1.03 -3.98
CA ILE A 215 13.29 -1.83 -3.03
C ILE A 215 12.67 -3.19 -2.73
N ASN A 216 13.54 -4.14 -2.43
CA ASN A 216 13.27 -5.32 -1.63
C ASN A 216 14.22 -5.29 -0.43
N ILE A 217 14.02 -6.16 0.54
CA ILE A 217 14.84 -6.24 1.74
C ILE A 217 15.46 -7.63 1.85
N THR A 218 16.79 -7.68 2.05
CA THR A 218 17.55 -8.91 2.29
C THR A 218 17.99 -8.94 3.75
N PRO A 219 17.38 -9.77 4.61
CA PRO A 219 17.86 -9.98 5.96
C PRO A 219 19.19 -10.74 5.98
N GLN A 220 20.09 -10.33 6.85
CA GLN A 220 21.38 -10.99 7.11
C GLN A 220 21.63 -11.01 8.62
N LEU A 221 22.01 -12.16 9.16
CA LEU A 221 22.52 -12.18 10.53
C LEU A 221 23.81 -11.35 10.61
N SER A 222 23.94 -10.52 11.62
CA SER A 222 25.23 -9.89 11.93
C SER A 222 26.20 -10.99 12.35
N SER A 223 27.45 -10.89 11.87
CA SER A 223 28.51 -11.87 12.13
C SER A 223 28.75 -12.10 13.62
N GLU A 224 29.13 -13.34 13.95
CA GLU A 224 29.39 -13.89 15.27
C GLU A 224 30.10 -12.92 16.23
N GLY A 225 29.53 -12.73 17.42
CA GLY A 225 30.12 -12.02 18.54
C GLY A 225 29.19 -11.19 19.41
N ASP A 226 28.03 -10.78 18.91
CA ASP A 226 27.07 -10.04 19.72
C ASP A 226 26.12 -11.01 20.44
N ALA A 227 26.01 -10.86 21.76
CA ALA A 227 25.22 -11.73 22.65
C ALA A 227 23.69 -11.66 22.32
N GLU A 228 23.26 -10.68 21.56
CA GLU A 228 21.93 -10.53 21.01
C GLU A 228 22.00 -10.57 19.47
N ARG A 229 21.24 -11.45 18.87
CA ARG A 229 21.25 -11.69 17.42
C ARG A 229 20.68 -10.51 16.65
N ALA A 230 21.45 -9.44 16.49
CA ALA A 230 21.09 -8.33 15.62
C ALA A 230 20.87 -8.81 14.18
N VAL A 231 19.83 -8.32 13.53
CA VAL A 231 19.54 -8.65 12.13
C VAL A 231 19.74 -7.40 11.29
N ARG A 232 20.66 -7.51 10.35
CA ARG A 232 20.91 -6.46 9.35
C ARG A 232 20.02 -6.66 8.14
N LEU A 233 19.18 -5.69 7.88
CA LEU A 233 18.35 -5.61 6.68
C LEU A 233 19.07 -4.74 5.65
N LYS A 234 19.35 -5.29 4.47
CA LYS A 234 19.92 -4.55 3.36
C LYS A 234 18.87 -4.27 2.31
N THR A 235 18.89 -3.08 1.75
CA THR A 235 18.11 -2.76 0.56
C THR A 235 18.63 -3.55 -0.64
N ALA A 236 17.73 -4.02 -1.49
CA ALA A 236 18.01 -4.70 -2.73
C ALA A 236 17.16 -4.08 -3.85
N LEU A 237 17.77 -3.21 -4.66
CA LEU A 237 17.09 -2.52 -5.74
C LEU A 237 16.78 -3.47 -6.90
N THR A 238 15.63 -3.31 -7.51
CA THR A 238 15.24 -4.06 -8.71
C THR A 238 16.01 -3.57 -9.93
N PRO A 239 16.81 -4.41 -10.60
CA PRO A 239 17.66 -3.98 -11.71
C PRO A 239 16.92 -3.83 -13.03
N TRP A 240 17.47 -3.05 -13.96
CA TRP A 240 17.25 -3.18 -15.38
C TRP A 240 17.84 -4.51 -15.89
N GLN A 241 17.46 -4.92 -17.08
CA GLN A 241 18.08 -6.09 -17.75
C GLN A 241 19.61 -5.97 -17.83
N SER A 242 20.13 -4.76 -17.96
CA SER A 242 21.57 -4.48 -17.98
C SER A 242 22.30 -4.76 -16.66
N GLY A 243 21.57 -4.96 -15.56
CA GLY A 243 22.10 -5.07 -14.19
C GLY A 243 22.19 -3.74 -13.45
N VAL A 244 22.22 -2.60 -14.14
CA VAL A 244 22.16 -1.26 -13.52
C VAL A 244 20.88 -1.11 -12.72
N LYS A 245 20.97 -0.48 -11.54
CA LYS A 245 19.78 -0.26 -10.71
C LYS A 245 19.06 1.02 -11.09
N VAL A 246 19.80 2.12 -11.26
CA VAL A 246 19.22 3.43 -11.63
C VAL A 246 20.13 4.15 -12.60
N TYR A 247 19.58 4.60 -13.71
CA TYR A 247 20.22 5.56 -14.62
C TYR A 247 19.86 6.97 -14.18
N CYS A 248 20.87 7.77 -13.86
CA CYS A 248 20.74 9.09 -13.29
C CYS A 248 21.20 10.19 -14.26
N GLU A 249 20.56 11.35 -14.19
CA GLU A 249 20.99 12.55 -14.91
C GLU A 249 20.80 13.79 -14.01
N GLY A 250 21.90 14.47 -13.68
CA GLY A 250 21.90 15.63 -12.78
C GLY A 250 21.59 15.26 -11.33
N GLU A 251 20.99 16.19 -10.57
CA GLU A 251 20.59 15.92 -9.20
C GLU A 251 19.60 14.76 -9.12
N THR A 252 19.94 13.74 -8.36
CA THR A 252 19.09 12.57 -8.17
C THR A 252 18.63 12.48 -6.74
N LYS A 253 17.33 12.25 -6.54
CA LYS A 253 16.70 11.98 -5.25
C LYS A 253 16.23 10.54 -5.21
N SER A 254 16.66 9.78 -4.19
CA SER A 254 16.06 8.48 -3.96
C SER A 254 14.63 8.63 -3.44
N PRO A 255 13.78 7.60 -3.54
CA PRO A 255 12.58 7.50 -2.72
C PRO A 255 12.94 7.58 -1.24
N TRP A 256 11.95 7.91 -0.40
CA TRP A 256 12.12 7.83 1.03
C TRP A 256 12.15 6.37 1.48
N ARG A 257 13.13 6.00 2.29
CA ARG A 257 13.14 4.75 3.05
C ARG A 257 12.37 5.02 4.33
N THR A 258 11.33 4.22 4.61
CA THR A 258 10.38 4.52 5.68
C THR A 258 10.39 3.43 6.75
N ILE A 259 10.24 3.85 8.00
CA ILE A 259 10.00 2.97 9.14
C ILE A 259 8.83 3.57 9.93
N ILE A 260 7.65 2.97 9.81
CA ILE A 260 6.53 3.27 10.71
C ILE A 260 6.82 2.60 12.05
N ILE A 261 6.58 3.28 13.15
CA ILE A 261 6.84 2.83 14.52
C ILE A 261 5.56 3.01 15.32
N ALA A 262 4.94 1.92 15.74
CA ALA A 262 3.61 1.89 16.35
C ALA A 262 3.59 1.06 17.62
N GLN A 263 2.66 1.35 18.54
CA GLN A 263 2.45 0.58 19.77
C GLN A 263 1.44 -0.56 19.58
N THR A 264 0.54 -0.39 18.62
CA THR A 264 -0.48 -1.38 18.27
C THR A 264 -0.51 -1.63 16.77
N PRO A 265 -1.00 -2.79 16.31
CA PRO A 265 -1.21 -3.03 14.89
C PRO A 265 -2.15 -2.00 14.24
N GLY A 266 -3.15 -1.51 15.00
CA GLY A 266 -4.08 -0.49 14.51
C GLY A 266 -3.41 0.84 14.19
N GLU A 267 -2.39 1.24 14.96
CA GLU A 267 -1.61 2.45 14.69
C GLU A 267 -0.78 2.34 13.41
N LEU A 268 -0.34 1.14 13.01
CA LEU A 268 0.28 0.94 11.69
C LEU A 268 -0.68 1.34 10.57
N MET A 269 -1.94 0.90 10.66
CA MET A 269 -2.98 1.17 9.65
C MET A 269 -3.36 2.66 9.59
N THR A 270 -3.30 3.36 10.71
CA THR A 270 -3.70 4.77 10.80
C THR A 270 -2.55 5.74 10.58
N SER A 271 -1.32 5.28 10.40
CA SER A 271 -0.17 6.12 10.05
C SER A 271 -0.41 6.82 8.70
N ARG A 272 -0.04 8.09 8.63
CA ARG A 272 -0.09 8.89 7.38
C ARG A 272 1.32 9.27 6.90
N LEU A 273 2.34 8.63 7.45
CA LEU A 273 3.75 8.88 7.14
C LEU A 273 4.01 8.76 5.63
N MET A 274 3.49 7.72 4.99
CA MET A 274 3.65 7.48 3.55
C MET A 274 3.12 8.65 2.70
N LEU A 275 1.94 9.17 3.03
CA LEU A 275 1.34 10.30 2.33
C LEU A 275 2.15 11.58 2.60
N ASN A 276 2.54 11.83 3.86
CA ASN A 276 3.26 13.03 4.27
C ASN A 276 4.66 13.15 3.67
N LEU A 277 5.25 12.06 3.22
CA LEU A 277 6.54 12.03 2.53
C LEU A 277 6.45 12.30 1.02
N ASN A 278 5.24 12.30 0.46
CA ASN A 278 4.99 12.66 -0.94
C ASN A 278 4.75 14.17 -1.10
N GLU A 279 4.99 14.67 -2.30
CA GLU A 279 4.75 16.08 -2.64
C GLU A 279 3.24 16.38 -2.72
N PRO A 280 2.83 17.65 -2.56
CA PRO A 280 1.45 18.06 -2.78
C PRO A 280 0.93 17.72 -4.18
N SER A 281 -0.39 17.73 -4.34
CA SER A 281 -1.04 17.47 -5.64
C SER A 281 -0.48 18.34 -6.77
N LYS A 282 -0.18 17.69 -7.89
CA LYS A 282 0.16 18.36 -9.17
C LYS A 282 -1.07 18.61 -10.03
N ILE A 283 -2.24 18.15 -9.61
CA ILE A 283 -3.52 18.42 -10.27
C ILE A 283 -4.19 19.59 -9.56
N GLU A 284 -4.35 20.71 -10.24
CA GLU A 284 -4.95 21.92 -9.69
C GLU A 284 -6.48 21.77 -9.51
N ASP A 285 -7.18 21.35 -10.56
CA ASP A 285 -8.61 21.06 -10.52
C ASP A 285 -8.82 19.56 -10.30
N THR A 286 -9.22 19.19 -9.10
CA THR A 286 -9.54 17.80 -8.71
C THR A 286 -11.04 17.50 -8.70
N SER A 287 -11.90 18.41 -9.15
CA SER A 287 -13.35 18.28 -9.09
C SER A 287 -13.90 17.11 -9.94
N TRP A 288 -13.14 16.66 -10.92
CA TRP A 288 -13.50 15.53 -11.79
C TRP A 288 -13.12 14.16 -11.20
N ILE A 289 -12.40 14.13 -10.09
CA ILE A 289 -12.00 12.88 -9.41
C ILE A 289 -13.16 12.47 -8.51
N GLU A 290 -13.85 11.41 -8.91
CA GLU A 290 -15.08 10.93 -8.29
C GLU A 290 -14.88 9.53 -7.69
N PRO A 291 -14.54 9.40 -6.39
CA PRO A 291 -14.55 8.12 -5.70
C PRO A 291 -15.93 7.46 -5.76
N GLY A 292 -15.97 6.14 -5.88
CA GLY A 292 -17.25 5.47 -5.97
C GLY A 292 -17.15 3.95 -5.96
N ARG A 293 -18.33 3.32 -5.93
CA ARG A 293 -18.47 1.87 -6.05
C ARG A 293 -18.79 1.53 -7.48
N TYR A 294 -18.24 0.41 -7.95
CA TYR A 294 -18.55 -0.09 -9.29
C TYR A 294 -18.78 -1.60 -9.27
N ILE A 295 -19.38 -2.08 -10.34
CA ILE A 295 -19.55 -3.50 -10.64
C ILE A 295 -18.97 -3.79 -12.02
N GLY A 296 -18.81 -5.05 -12.38
CA GLY A 296 -18.26 -5.36 -13.70
C GLY A 296 -18.48 -6.78 -14.18
N VAL A 297 -18.32 -6.93 -15.48
CA VAL A 297 -18.20 -8.23 -16.13
C VAL A 297 -16.76 -8.71 -15.89
N TRP A 298 -16.56 -9.38 -14.79
CA TRP A 298 -15.26 -9.85 -14.31
C TRP A 298 -15.36 -11.23 -13.62
N TRP A 299 -16.12 -11.37 -12.51
CA TRP A 299 -16.22 -12.62 -11.77
C TRP A 299 -16.85 -13.75 -12.60
N SER A 300 -17.82 -13.42 -13.43
CA SER A 300 -18.42 -14.39 -14.37
C SER A 300 -17.41 -14.97 -15.37
N ILE A 301 -16.38 -14.20 -15.71
CA ILE A 301 -15.29 -14.67 -16.58
C ILE A 301 -14.36 -15.60 -15.78
N HIS A 302 -13.96 -15.25 -14.56
CA HIS A 302 -13.20 -16.14 -13.68
C HIS A 302 -13.96 -17.43 -13.37
N LYS A 303 -15.29 -17.36 -13.26
CA LYS A 303 -16.17 -18.53 -13.12
C LYS A 303 -16.40 -19.29 -14.45
N LYS A 304 -15.74 -18.91 -15.55
CA LYS A 304 -15.86 -19.53 -16.87
C LYS A 304 -17.29 -19.55 -17.44
N GLN A 305 -18.12 -18.64 -16.97
CA GLN A 305 -19.46 -18.39 -17.50
C GLN A 305 -19.40 -17.48 -18.73
N ASN A 306 -18.42 -16.58 -18.75
CA ASN A 306 -18.10 -15.69 -19.86
C ASN A 306 -16.63 -15.80 -20.28
N THR A 307 -16.30 -15.19 -21.42
CA THR A 307 -14.94 -15.07 -21.95
C THR A 307 -14.54 -13.61 -22.14
N TRP A 308 -13.24 -13.31 -22.12
CA TRP A 308 -12.69 -12.00 -22.48
C TRP A 308 -12.72 -11.79 -24.01
N GLU A 309 -12.38 -12.84 -24.78
CA GLU A 309 -12.39 -12.79 -26.24
C GLU A 309 -13.81 -12.93 -26.79
N MET A 310 -14.02 -12.35 -27.97
CA MET A 310 -15.29 -12.46 -28.70
C MET A 310 -15.59 -13.92 -29.08
N GLY A 311 -16.82 -14.34 -28.78
CA GLY A 311 -17.28 -15.71 -29.04
C GLY A 311 -18.70 -15.93 -28.50
N PRO A 312 -19.19 -17.18 -28.48
CA PRO A 312 -20.56 -17.48 -28.03
C PRO A 312 -20.86 -17.10 -26.59
N THR A 313 -19.84 -17.01 -25.74
CA THR A 313 -19.95 -16.66 -24.32
C THR A 313 -19.24 -15.36 -23.96
N HIS A 314 -19.02 -14.48 -24.95
CA HIS A 314 -18.38 -13.18 -24.74
C HIS A 314 -19.08 -12.37 -23.66
N GLY A 315 -18.33 -11.96 -22.64
CA GLY A 315 -18.88 -11.21 -21.50
C GLY A 315 -19.16 -9.75 -21.83
N ALA A 316 -18.26 -9.11 -22.57
CA ALA A 316 -18.31 -7.68 -22.87
C ALA A 316 -19.16 -7.38 -24.14
N THR A 317 -20.34 -7.97 -24.26
CA THR A 317 -21.29 -7.58 -25.33
C THR A 317 -22.06 -6.31 -24.95
N THR A 318 -22.44 -5.51 -25.94
CA THR A 318 -23.30 -4.32 -25.74
C THR A 318 -24.53 -4.62 -24.90
N GLN A 319 -25.21 -5.75 -25.18
CA GLN A 319 -26.42 -6.13 -24.47
C GLN A 319 -26.14 -6.48 -23.01
N ASN A 320 -25.12 -7.29 -22.75
CA ASN A 320 -24.77 -7.72 -21.38
C ASN A 320 -24.33 -6.52 -20.54
N VAL A 321 -23.46 -5.66 -21.08
CA VAL A 321 -22.97 -4.47 -20.34
C VAL A 321 -24.12 -3.50 -20.02
N LYS A 322 -25.11 -3.34 -20.90
CA LYS A 322 -26.31 -2.56 -20.59
C LYS A 322 -27.13 -3.15 -19.43
N ARG A 323 -27.17 -4.47 -19.25
CA ARG A 323 -27.80 -5.10 -18.07
C ARG A 323 -27.07 -4.72 -16.77
N TYR A 324 -25.73 -4.72 -16.81
CA TYR A 324 -24.92 -4.25 -15.67
C TYR A 324 -25.11 -2.77 -15.39
N ILE A 325 -25.24 -1.94 -16.42
CA ILE A 325 -25.56 -0.50 -16.29
C ILE A 325 -26.93 -0.29 -15.64
N ASP A 326 -27.95 -1.04 -16.04
CA ASP A 326 -29.29 -0.96 -15.43
C ASP A 326 -29.26 -1.39 -13.96
N PHE A 327 -28.50 -2.43 -13.63
CA PHE A 327 -28.28 -2.83 -12.24
C PHE A 327 -27.55 -1.74 -11.45
N ALA A 328 -26.44 -1.22 -11.97
CA ALA A 328 -25.67 -0.16 -11.35
C ALA A 328 -26.53 1.08 -11.04
N ALA A 329 -27.35 1.50 -12.01
CA ALA A 329 -28.27 2.63 -11.84
C ALA A 329 -29.34 2.40 -10.75
N ARG A 330 -29.90 1.18 -10.66
CA ARG A 330 -30.90 0.82 -9.63
C ARG A 330 -30.31 0.80 -8.21
N HIS A 331 -29.05 0.40 -8.08
CA HIS A 331 -28.40 0.13 -6.80
C HIS A 331 -27.36 1.21 -6.41
N GLY A 332 -27.30 2.33 -7.13
CA GLY A 332 -26.47 3.49 -6.80
C GLY A 332 -24.97 3.24 -6.97
N PHE A 333 -24.58 2.37 -7.89
CA PHE A 333 -23.18 2.24 -8.29
C PHE A 333 -22.82 3.32 -9.32
N SER A 334 -21.62 3.88 -9.20
CA SER A 334 -21.14 4.96 -10.05
C SER A 334 -20.56 4.49 -11.38
N GLY A 335 -20.13 3.22 -11.46
CA GLY A 335 -19.43 2.71 -12.62
C GLY A 335 -19.72 1.26 -12.96
N VAL A 336 -19.48 0.91 -14.22
CA VAL A 336 -19.52 -0.45 -14.76
C VAL A 336 -18.25 -0.72 -15.55
N LEU A 337 -17.49 -1.73 -15.14
CA LEU A 337 -16.34 -2.26 -15.85
C LEU A 337 -16.77 -3.40 -16.78
N ALA A 338 -16.19 -3.48 -17.97
CA ALA A 338 -16.28 -4.67 -18.79
C ALA A 338 -14.89 -4.99 -19.36
N GLU A 339 -14.25 -5.99 -18.81
CA GLU A 339 -13.01 -6.52 -19.39
C GLU A 339 -13.32 -7.27 -20.69
N GLY A 340 -12.40 -7.24 -21.64
CA GLY A 340 -12.60 -7.89 -22.94
C GLY A 340 -13.39 -7.07 -23.97
N TRP A 341 -13.67 -5.80 -23.71
CA TRP A 341 -14.45 -4.96 -24.63
C TRP A 341 -13.73 -4.66 -25.95
N ASN A 342 -12.40 -4.64 -25.94
CA ASN A 342 -11.52 -4.27 -27.05
C ASN A 342 -10.79 -5.46 -27.66
N GLN A 343 -10.32 -5.31 -28.92
CA GLN A 343 -9.53 -6.33 -29.59
C GLN A 343 -8.17 -6.57 -28.94
N GLY A 344 -7.73 -7.82 -28.91
CA GLY A 344 -6.42 -8.23 -28.36
C GLY A 344 -6.44 -9.37 -27.37
N TRP A 345 -7.61 -9.92 -27.06
CA TRP A 345 -7.76 -11.04 -26.14
C TRP A 345 -7.69 -12.40 -26.84
N GLY A 346 -8.08 -12.47 -28.11
CA GLY A 346 -8.00 -13.68 -28.91
C GLY A 346 -6.56 -14.02 -29.29
N ARG A 347 -6.27 -15.32 -29.43
CA ARG A 347 -4.94 -15.80 -29.77
C ARG A 347 -4.44 -15.20 -31.08
N GLY A 348 -3.32 -14.45 -31.04
CA GLY A 348 -2.69 -13.83 -32.21
C GLY A 348 -3.35 -12.53 -32.67
N GLU A 349 -4.33 -12.01 -31.95
CA GLU A 349 -4.89 -10.70 -32.21
C GLU A 349 -3.89 -9.59 -31.83
N LYS A 350 -3.99 -8.46 -32.53
CA LYS A 350 -3.27 -7.24 -32.14
C LYS A 350 -4.06 -6.49 -31.09
N ILE A 351 -3.40 -6.15 -30.01
CA ILE A 351 -3.99 -5.31 -28.96
C ILE A 351 -4.28 -3.91 -29.52
N SER A 352 -5.49 -3.43 -29.32
CA SER A 352 -5.86 -2.07 -29.66
C SER A 352 -6.82 -1.50 -28.61
N TYR A 353 -6.42 -0.38 -28.02
CA TYR A 353 -7.26 0.37 -27.05
C TYR A 353 -8.23 1.35 -27.76
N LEU A 354 -8.24 1.33 -29.10
CA LEU A 354 -9.08 2.18 -29.98
C LEU A 354 -10.11 1.35 -30.77
N LYS A 355 -10.05 0.02 -30.68
CA LYS A 355 -10.94 -0.86 -31.46
C LYS A 355 -11.74 -1.77 -30.55
N PRO A 356 -13.03 -1.51 -30.36
CA PRO A 356 -13.92 -2.47 -29.70
C PRO A 356 -14.08 -3.73 -30.56
N TYR A 357 -14.48 -4.82 -29.90
CA TYR A 357 -14.98 -5.99 -30.65
C TYR A 357 -16.27 -5.66 -31.39
N PRO A 358 -16.60 -6.35 -32.52
CA PRO A 358 -17.79 -6.04 -33.32
C PRO A 358 -19.13 -6.14 -32.59
N ASP A 359 -19.21 -6.90 -31.50
CA ASP A 359 -20.39 -7.08 -30.66
C ASP A 359 -20.44 -6.10 -29.47
N PHE A 360 -19.47 -5.17 -29.39
CA PHE A 360 -19.41 -4.12 -28.37
C PHE A 360 -19.42 -2.72 -29.00
N ASP A 361 -20.57 -2.07 -28.97
CA ASP A 361 -20.74 -0.67 -29.39
C ASP A 361 -20.45 0.27 -28.20
N ILE A 362 -19.18 0.72 -28.09
CA ILE A 362 -18.73 1.55 -26.98
C ILE A 362 -19.47 2.90 -26.92
N GLU A 363 -19.82 3.51 -28.07
CA GLU A 363 -20.53 4.79 -28.09
C GLU A 363 -21.94 4.63 -27.55
N ALA A 364 -22.65 3.57 -27.98
CA ALA A 364 -23.98 3.24 -27.49
C ALA A 364 -23.96 2.85 -25.99
N VAL A 365 -22.91 2.15 -25.52
CA VAL A 365 -22.74 1.78 -24.11
C VAL A 365 -22.48 3.02 -23.24
N CYS A 366 -21.52 3.86 -23.63
CA CYS A 366 -21.18 5.07 -22.88
C CYS A 366 -22.34 6.06 -22.83
N SER A 367 -23.01 6.30 -23.95
CA SER A 367 -24.22 7.16 -24.01
C SER A 367 -25.33 6.61 -23.13
N TYR A 368 -25.58 5.31 -23.16
CA TYR A 368 -26.56 4.66 -22.29
C TYR A 368 -26.22 4.79 -20.82
N ALA A 369 -24.98 4.53 -20.44
CA ALA A 369 -24.51 4.65 -19.06
C ALA A 369 -24.72 6.09 -18.54
N LEU A 370 -24.29 7.10 -19.30
CA LEU A 370 -24.47 8.51 -18.94
C LEU A 370 -25.94 8.89 -18.78
N SER A 371 -26.81 8.35 -19.63
CA SER A 371 -28.27 8.58 -19.52
C SER A 371 -28.91 8.02 -18.25
N LYS A 372 -28.23 7.06 -17.61
CA LYS A 372 -28.61 6.42 -16.34
C LYS A 372 -27.88 6.98 -15.12
N GLY A 373 -27.00 7.97 -15.29
CA GLY A 373 -26.15 8.50 -14.21
C GLY A 373 -25.00 7.58 -13.81
N VAL A 374 -24.62 6.64 -14.67
CA VAL A 374 -23.52 5.68 -14.48
C VAL A 374 -22.42 5.98 -15.50
N ARG A 375 -21.17 5.60 -15.20
CA ARG A 375 -20.07 5.71 -16.17
C ARG A 375 -19.55 4.33 -16.56
N PHE A 376 -19.19 4.19 -17.82
CA PHE A 376 -18.41 3.05 -18.27
C PHE A 376 -16.95 3.23 -17.81
N ILE A 377 -16.34 2.18 -17.25
CA ILE A 377 -14.92 2.12 -16.84
C ILE A 377 -14.18 1.39 -17.96
N GLY A 378 -13.17 2.04 -18.54
CA GLY A 378 -12.33 1.46 -19.56
C GLY A 378 -11.40 0.40 -18.98
N HIS A 379 -10.90 -0.50 -19.83
CA HIS A 379 -9.90 -1.49 -19.48
C HIS A 379 -8.80 -1.53 -20.53
N THR A 380 -7.54 -1.58 -20.10
CA THR A 380 -6.36 -1.65 -20.98
C THR A 380 -5.43 -2.77 -20.51
N GLU A 381 -5.70 -4.02 -20.94
CA GLU A 381 -4.76 -5.12 -20.75
C GLU A 381 -3.61 -5.03 -21.76
N THR A 382 -2.38 -5.08 -21.28
CA THR A 382 -1.19 -4.89 -22.11
C THR A 382 -0.44 -6.19 -22.42
N TRP A 383 -0.69 -7.26 -21.66
CA TRP A 383 0.13 -8.48 -21.70
C TRP A 383 1.63 -8.18 -21.55
N GLY A 384 1.96 -7.18 -20.71
CA GLY A 384 3.33 -6.72 -20.50
C GLY A 384 3.90 -5.83 -21.61
N ASN A 385 3.15 -5.47 -22.67
CA ASN A 385 3.62 -4.56 -23.72
C ASN A 385 3.47 -3.10 -23.30
N ALA A 386 4.32 -2.63 -22.41
CA ALA A 386 4.27 -1.27 -21.88
C ALA A 386 4.39 -0.20 -22.98
N LYS A 387 5.29 -0.38 -23.93
CA LYS A 387 5.48 0.54 -25.08
C LYS A 387 4.23 0.65 -25.93
N LEU A 388 3.52 -0.45 -26.16
CA LEU A 388 2.31 -0.44 -26.98
C LEU A 388 1.21 0.43 -26.35
N LEU A 389 1.08 0.38 -25.01
CA LEU A 389 0.18 1.29 -24.30
C LEU A 389 0.66 2.73 -24.45
N GLU A 390 1.94 3.01 -24.28
CA GLU A 390 2.51 4.36 -24.44
C GLU A 390 2.31 4.95 -25.83
N GLU A 391 2.34 4.11 -26.87
CA GLU A 391 2.09 4.51 -28.26
C GLU A 391 0.63 4.88 -28.53
N GLN A 392 -0.32 4.24 -27.85
CA GLN A 392 -1.76 4.41 -28.10
C GLN A 392 -2.47 5.32 -27.06
N MET A 393 -1.93 5.45 -25.84
CA MET A 393 -2.69 6.00 -24.71
C MET A 393 -3.11 7.47 -24.88
N ASP A 394 -2.32 8.32 -25.57
CA ASP A 394 -2.70 9.71 -25.78
C ASP A 394 -3.99 9.80 -26.65
N GLU A 395 -4.05 9.02 -27.73
CA GLU A 395 -5.23 8.95 -28.59
C GLU A 395 -6.40 8.25 -27.89
N ALA A 396 -6.13 7.14 -27.22
CA ALA A 396 -7.13 6.37 -26.51
C ALA A 396 -7.78 7.18 -25.37
N PHE A 397 -6.98 7.82 -24.53
CA PHE A 397 -7.49 8.59 -23.39
C PHE A 397 -8.19 9.87 -23.84
N ALA A 398 -7.75 10.50 -24.92
CA ALA A 398 -8.49 11.61 -25.55
C ALA A 398 -9.87 11.15 -26.07
N TRP A 399 -9.95 9.98 -26.66
CA TRP A 399 -11.20 9.39 -27.13
C TRP A 399 -12.09 8.97 -25.95
N TYR A 400 -11.54 8.31 -24.92
CA TYR A 400 -12.29 7.95 -23.70
C TYR A 400 -12.89 9.16 -23.01
N GLN A 401 -12.13 10.27 -22.90
CA GLN A 401 -12.64 11.52 -22.35
C GLN A 401 -13.87 12.04 -23.12
N LYS A 402 -13.84 11.99 -24.46
CA LYS A 402 -14.98 12.38 -25.31
C LYS A 402 -16.21 11.51 -25.12
N LEU A 403 -15.99 10.22 -24.83
CA LEU A 403 -17.08 9.26 -24.52
C LEU A 403 -17.62 9.39 -23.10
N GLY A 404 -17.02 10.25 -22.26
CA GLY A 404 -17.40 10.43 -20.86
C GLY A 404 -16.85 9.36 -19.91
N ILE A 405 -15.88 8.55 -20.36
CA ILE A 405 -15.14 7.61 -19.51
C ILE A 405 -14.23 8.42 -18.59
N ARG A 406 -14.32 8.19 -17.29
CA ARG A 406 -13.55 8.90 -16.25
C ARG A 406 -12.67 7.99 -15.41
N ALA A 407 -12.70 6.68 -15.65
CA ALA A 407 -11.84 5.72 -14.98
C ALA A 407 -11.38 4.66 -15.97
N VAL A 408 -10.14 4.19 -15.79
CA VAL A 408 -9.54 3.09 -16.55
C VAL A 408 -8.85 2.14 -15.58
N LYS A 409 -9.16 0.86 -15.71
CA LYS A 409 -8.39 -0.23 -15.12
C LYS A 409 -7.28 -0.60 -16.09
N THR A 410 -6.03 -0.60 -15.63
CA THR A 410 -4.88 -1.02 -16.44
C THR A 410 -4.45 -2.43 -16.01
N GLY A 411 -4.06 -3.29 -16.96
CA GLY A 411 -3.56 -4.63 -16.71
C GLY A 411 -2.20 -4.87 -17.38
N TYR A 412 -1.35 -5.64 -16.74
CA TYR A 412 0.01 -5.95 -17.21
C TYR A 412 0.35 -7.42 -17.01
N VAL A 413 -0.58 -8.32 -17.32
CA VAL A 413 -0.33 -9.77 -17.22
C VAL A 413 0.91 -10.13 -18.03
N GLY A 414 1.96 -10.57 -17.35
CA GLY A 414 3.25 -10.89 -17.97
C GLY A 414 4.40 -10.67 -16.99
N HIS A 415 5.44 -11.47 -17.09
CA HIS A 415 6.57 -11.41 -16.14
C HIS A 415 7.51 -10.23 -16.40
N LEU A 416 7.55 -9.75 -17.63
CA LEU A 416 8.48 -8.72 -18.07
C LEU A 416 7.75 -7.70 -18.95
N PHE A 417 8.07 -6.43 -18.77
CA PHE A 417 7.68 -5.38 -19.67
C PHE A 417 8.52 -5.45 -20.96
N ASP A 418 7.83 -5.41 -22.10
CA ASP A 418 8.41 -5.50 -23.44
C ASP A 418 9.35 -6.71 -23.61
N GLY A 419 9.06 -7.80 -22.89
CA GLY A 419 9.81 -9.06 -22.93
C GLY A 419 11.20 -9.03 -22.29
N LYS A 420 11.57 -7.95 -21.57
CA LYS A 420 12.94 -7.79 -21.05
C LYS A 420 13.08 -7.11 -19.70
N GLU A 421 12.26 -6.13 -19.35
CA GLU A 421 12.43 -5.32 -18.15
C GLU A 421 11.49 -5.76 -17.04
N LEU A 422 11.97 -5.73 -15.80
CA LEU A 422 11.13 -6.03 -14.64
C LEU A 422 10.17 -4.84 -14.38
N PRO A 423 8.88 -5.08 -14.10
CA PRO A 423 7.90 -4.02 -13.80
C PRO A 423 8.29 -3.12 -12.61
N LYS A 424 9.05 -3.66 -11.66
CA LYS A 424 9.54 -2.95 -10.45
C LYS A 424 10.88 -2.24 -10.65
N SER A 425 11.53 -2.37 -11.82
CA SER A 425 12.71 -1.60 -12.17
C SER A 425 12.37 -0.14 -12.44
N GLN A 426 13.37 0.74 -12.51
CA GLN A 426 13.16 2.13 -12.91
C GLN A 426 12.43 2.26 -14.25
N TYR A 427 12.61 1.30 -15.18
CA TYR A 427 11.87 1.26 -16.44
C TYR A 427 10.36 1.18 -16.22
N GLY A 428 9.92 0.21 -15.42
CA GLY A 428 8.50 0.04 -15.13
C GLY A 428 7.92 1.20 -14.32
N ILE A 429 8.69 1.73 -13.37
CA ILE A 429 8.27 2.90 -12.59
C ILE A 429 8.03 4.12 -13.50
N ARG A 430 8.93 4.39 -14.45
CA ARG A 430 8.75 5.44 -15.45
C ARG A 430 7.48 5.23 -16.29
N HIS A 431 7.22 3.99 -16.68
CA HIS A 431 6.00 3.65 -17.42
C HIS A 431 4.73 3.95 -16.61
N TYR A 432 4.62 3.41 -15.38
CA TYR A 432 3.47 3.66 -14.53
C TYR A 432 3.26 5.16 -14.28
N ARG A 433 4.33 5.91 -14.07
CA ARG A 433 4.25 7.36 -13.88
C ARG A 433 3.69 8.05 -15.12
N LYS A 434 4.20 7.70 -16.30
CA LYS A 434 3.73 8.25 -17.58
C LYS A 434 2.24 7.97 -17.83
N VAL A 435 1.77 6.77 -17.49
CA VAL A 435 0.34 6.42 -17.61
C VAL A 435 -0.52 7.30 -16.70
N ILE A 436 -0.14 7.47 -15.43
CA ILE A 436 -0.87 8.30 -14.45
C ILE A 436 -0.92 9.77 -14.89
N GLU A 437 0.21 10.32 -15.34
CA GLU A 437 0.33 11.70 -15.82
C GLU A 437 -0.49 11.94 -17.09
N THR A 438 -0.43 10.99 -18.04
CA THR A 438 -1.24 11.07 -19.26
C THR A 438 -2.74 10.96 -18.95
N ALA A 439 -3.12 10.06 -18.03
CA ALA A 439 -4.50 9.93 -17.59
C ALA A 439 -5.02 11.23 -16.93
N ALA A 440 -4.20 11.86 -16.08
CA ALA A 440 -4.53 13.15 -15.46
C ALA A 440 -4.81 14.25 -16.49
N LYS A 441 -4.01 14.33 -17.56
CA LYS A 441 -4.21 15.26 -18.67
C LYS A 441 -5.59 15.15 -19.31
N TYR A 442 -6.14 13.94 -19.37
CA TYR A 442 -7.47 13.65 -19.93
C TYR A 442 -8.57 13.49 -18.87
N GLN A 443 -8.30 13.85 -17.62
CA GLN A 443 -9.24 13.74 -16.50
C GLN A 443 -9.74 12.29 -16.32
N ILE A 444 -8.82 11.34 -16.29
CA ILE A 444 -9.09 9.91 -16.12
C ILE A 444 -8.46 9.43 -14.81
N MET A 445 -9.24 8.76 -13.99
CA MET A 445 -8.82 8.04 -12.80
C MET A 445 -8.23 6.69 -13.20
N ILE A 446 -7.24 6.21 -12.46
CA ILE A 446 -6.56 4.94 -12.72
C ILE A 446 -6.78 3.96 -11.56
N ASP A 447 -7.17 2.74 -11.91
CA ASP A 447 -7.05 1.53 -11.13
C ASP A 447 -5.93 0.69 -11.76
N ASN A 448 -4.80 0.53 -11.06
CA ASN A 448 -3.59 -0.04 -11.64
C ASN A 448 -3.36 -1.48 -11.16
N HIS A 449 -3.50 -2.46 -12.05
CA HIS A 449 -3.20 -3.87 -11.78
C HIS A 449 -1.75 -4.23 -12.09
N GLU A 450 -1.24 -5.34 -11.54
CA GLU A 450 0.17 -5.77 -11.57
C GLU A 450 1.17 -4.62 -11.31
N PRO A 451 0.93 -3.76 -10.33
CA PRO A 451 1.70 -2.55 -10.10
C PRO A 451 3.09 -2.84 -9.50
N ALA A 452 3.96 -1.83 -9.50
CA ALA A 452 4.90 -1.69 -8.40
C ALA A 452 4.12 -1.40 -7.10
N MET A 453 4.64 -1.83 -5.95
CA MET A 453 3.96 -1.58 -4.66
C MET A 453 3.67 -0.08 -4.49
N PRO A 454 2.47 0.30 -4.05
CA PRO A 454 2.11 1.70 -3.83
C PRO A 454 3.05 2.40 -2.83
N THR A 455 3.33 3.68 -3.05
CA THR A 455 4.29 4.46 -2.25
C THR A 455 3.77 5.85 -1.85
N GLY A 456 2.43 5.98 -1.71
CA GLY A 456 1.79 7.24 -1.31
C GLY A 456 1.65 8.27 -2.44
N ILE A 457 1.97 7.91 -3.67
CA ILE A 457 1.95 8.78 -4.87
C ILE A 457 0.59 9.41 -5.12
N GLN A 458 -0.49 8.80 -4.64
CA GLN A 458 -1.85 9.34 -4.75
C GLN A 458 -2.02 10.71 -4.07
N ARG A 459 -1.12 11.13 -3.18
CA ARG A 459 -1.08 12.52 -2.70
C ARG A 459 -0.70 13.49 -3.82
N THR A 460 0.29 13.13 -4.62
CA THR A 460 0.81 13.95 -5.73
C THR A 460 -0.06 13.82 -6.98
N TRP A 461 -0.57 12.61 -7.21
CA TRP A 461 -1.42 12.28 -8.35
C TRP A 461 -2.73 11.63 -7.86
N PRO A 462 -3.70 12.44 -7.36
CA PRO A 462 -4.95 11.91 -6.80
C PRO A 462 -5.87 11.21 -7.79
N ASN A 463 -5.55 11.20 -9.07
CA ASN A 463 -6.22 10.36 -10.07
C ASN A 463 -5.76 8.89 -10.05
N LEU A 464 -4.68 8.55 -9.36
CA LEU A 464 -4.34 7.16 -9.03
C LEU A 464 -5.19 6.73 -7.84
N MET A 465 -6.31 6.06 -8.11
CA MET A 465 -7.31 5.74 -7.10
C MET A 465 -6.89 4.54 -6.26
N THR A 466 -6.66 3.43 -6.91
CA THR A 466 -6.38 2.15 -6.27
C THR A 466 -5.41 1.33 -7.08
N GLN A 467 -4.81 0.34 -6.46
CA GLN A 467 -3.88 -0.55 -7.14
C GLN A 467 -4.05 -1.97 -6.58
N GLU A 468 -3.90 -2.97 -7.44
CA GLU A 468 -3.85 -4.36 -7.00
C GLU A 468 -2.57 -4.64 -6.19
N GLY A 469 -1.60 -5.35 -6.72
CA GLY A 469 -0.38 -5.75 -6.02
C GLY A 469 -0.67 -6.58 -4.77
N VAL A 470 -1.67 -7.44 -4.86
CA VAL A 470 -2.18 -8.29 -3.78
C VAL A 470 -2.72 -9.58 -4.36
N ARG A 471 -2.64 -10.66 -3.61
CA ARG A 471 -3.37 -11.88 -3.94
C ARG A 471 -4.86 -11.64 -3.66
N GLY A 472 -5.61 -11.24 -4.71
CA GLY A 472 -7.01 -10.83 -4.67
C GLY A 472 -8.01 -11.99 -4.66
N GLN A 473 -9.30 -11.65 -4.81
CA GLN A 473 -10.39 -12.64 -4.83
C GLN A 473 -10.32 -13.61 -6.01
N GLU A 474 -9.72 -13.24 -7.12
CA GLU A 474 -9.60 -14.12 -8.30
C GLU A 474 -8.93 -15.46 -8.00
N TYR A 475 -8.01 -15.50 -7.02
CA TYR A 475 -7.36 -16.73 -6.58
C TYR A 475 -8.35 -17.74 -5.99
N ASN A 476 -9.49 -17.27 -5.48
CA ASN A 476 -10.59 -18.14 -5.04
C ASN A 476 -11.37 -18.75 -6.20
N ALA A 477 -11.11 -18.33 -7.45
CA ALA A 477 -11.73 -18.89 -8.64
C ALA A 477 -10.86 -19.93 -9.35
N TRP A 478 -9.52 -19.79 -9.32
CA TRP A 478 -8.67 -20.59 -10.18
C TRP A 478 -7.43 -21.21 -9.52
N ASP A 479 -7.08 -20.85 -8.28
CA ASP A 479 -5.94 -21.49 -7.62
C ASP A 479 -6.30 -22.90 -7.13
N VAL A 480 -5.84 -23.90 -7.87
CA VAL A 480 -6.05 -25.33 -7.57
C VAL A 480 -5.50 -25.79 -6.20
N LYS A 481 -4.77 -24.92 -5.50
CA LYS A 481 -4.28 -25.18 -4.14
C LYS A 481 -5.27 -24.77 -3.04
N GLY A 482 -6.49 -24.37 -3.40
CA GLY A 482 -7.56 -24.09 -2.46
C GLY A 482 -7.92 -22.61 -2.28
N GLY A 483 -7.36 -21.70 -3.10
CA GLY A 483 -7.68 -20.27 -3.02
C GLY A 483 -6.99 -19.54 -1.87
N ASN A 484 -7.63 -18.48 -1.34
CA ASN A 484 -7.09 -17.68 -0.24
C ASN A 484 -7.51 -18.27 1.11
N PRO A 485 -6.57 -18.57 2.02
CA PRO A 485 -6.94 -19.00 3.38
C PRO A 485 -7.63 -17.86 4.16
N PRO A 486 -8.49 -18.15 5.13
CA PRO A 486 -9.20 -17.15 5.93
C PRO A 486 -8.29 -16.11 6.60
N ALA A 487 -7.10 -16.51 7.06
CA ALA A 487 -6.12 -15.63 7.69
C ALA A 487 -5.59 -14.56 6.71
N HIS A 488 -5.71 -14.75 5.40
CA HIS A 488 -5.17 -13.82 4.40
C HIS A 488 -5.78 -12.42 4.54
N THR A 489 -7.11 -12.30 4.57
CA THR A 489 -7.82 -11.01 4.62
C THR A 489 -7.66 -10.26 5.94
N VAL A 490 -7.29 -10.94 7.02
CA VAL A 490 -6.95 -10.33 8.32
C VAL A 490 -5.45 -10.06 8.49
N THR A 491 -4.64 -10.42 7.49
CA THR A 491 -3.22 -10.07 7.41
C THR A 491 -2.98 -8.85 6.53
N LEU A 492 -3.74 -8.72 5.45
CA LEU A 492 -3.59 -7.63 4.46
C LEU A 492 -3.66 -6.22 5.06
N PRO A 493 -4.56 -5.90 6.00
CA PRO A 493 -4.66 -4.56 6.59
C PRO A 493 -3.36 -4.08 7.25
N PHE A 494 -2.57 -5.00 7.77
CA PHE A 494 -1.32 -4.74 8.50
C PHE A 494 -0.06 -4.96 7.65
N THR A 495 -0.23 -5.27 6.38
CA THR A 495 0.87 -5.58 5.45
C THR A 495 0.67 -4.80 4.15
N ARG A 496 0.06 -5.39 3.11
CA ARG A 496 -0.16 -4.78 1.80
C ARG A 496 -0.88 -3.42 1.90
N CYS A 497 -1.92 -3.31 2.72
CA CYS A 497 -2.73 -2.10 2.80
C CYS A 497 -2.00 -0.92 3.44
N LEU A 498 -0.88 -1.14 4.15
CA LEU A 498 -0.02 -0.06 4.66
C LEU A 498 0.62 0.76 3.53
N ALA A 499 0.78 0.18 2.34
CA ALA A 499 1.30 0.86 1.16
C ALA A 499 0.28 1.82 0.53
N GLY A 500 -1.01 1.59 0.73
CA GLY A 500 -2.09 2.43 0.20
C GLY A 500 -3.33 1.63 -0.25
N PRO A 501 -4.29 2.30 -0.90
CA PRO A 501 -5.54 1.69 -1.37
C PRO A 501 -5.30 0.42 -2.16
N THR A 502 -6.20 -0.55 -1.97
CA THR A 502 -6.02 -1.92 -2.46
C THR A 502 -7.25 -2.37 -3.23
N ASP A 503 -7.09 -2.66 -4.52
CA ASP A 503 -8.14 -3.32 -5.30
C ASP A 503 -8.10 -4.82 -5.03
N PHE A 504 -8.83 -5.24 -3.99
CA PHE A 504 -8.94 -6.64 -3.55
C PHE A 504 -10.13 -7.36 -4.19
N THR A 505 -11.09 -6.62 -4.74
CA THR A 505 -12.33 -7.12 -5.36
C THR A 505 -13.23 -7.93 -4.39
N PRO A 506 -13.66 -7.35 -3.22
CA PRO A 506 -14.50 -8.04 -2.24
C PRO A 506 -15.96 -8.15 -2.70
N ALA A 507 -16.80 -8.65 -1.79
CA ALA A 507 -18.25 -8.77 -1.94
C ALA A 507 -18.70 -9.87 -2.92
N ILE A 508 -18.02 -11.00 -2.92
CA ILE A 508 -18.51 -12.20 -3.59
C ILE A 508 -19.62 -12.83 -2.72
N PHE A 509 -20.81 -13.00 -3.26
CA PHE A 509 -21.97 -13.57 -2.58
C PHE A 509 -22.24 -15.03 -2.98
N ASN A 510 -21.66 -15.49 -4.07
CA ASN A 510 -21.79 -16.86 -4.53
C ASN A 510 -20.52 -17.68 -4.20
N PHE A 511 -20.59 -18.50 -3.17
CA PHE A 511 -19.47 -19.33 -2.71
C PHE A 511 -19.39 -20.72 -3.39
N SER A 512 -20.11 -20.93 -4.50
CA SER A 512 -20.00 -22.18 -5.25
C SER A 512 -18.60 -22.36 -5.84
N GLU A 513 -18.11 -23.60 -5.82
CA GLU A 513 -16.83 -23.95 -6.44
C GLU A 513 -16.75 -23.55 -7.91
N VAL A 514 -15.58 -23.12 -8.34
CA VAL A 514 -15.24 -22.85 -9.74
C VAL A 514 -14.38 -23.97 -10.30
N VAL A 515 -13.30 -24.29 -9.59
CA VAL A 515 -12.44 -25.45 -9.79
C VAL A 515 -12.52 -26.29 -8.52
N LYS A 516 -12.44 -27.61 -8.60
CA LYS A 516 -12.55 -28.49 -7.44
C LYS A 516 -11.66 -28.02 -6.28
N GLY A 517 -12.27 -27.69 -5.15
CA GLY A 517 -11.62 -27.18 -3.94
C GLY A 517 -11.32 -25.69 -3.93
N THR A 518 -11.72 -24.92 -4.96
CA THR A 518 -11.54 -23.46 -5.00
C THR A 518 -12.88 -22.73 -4.86
N HIS A 519 -13.02 -22.01 -3.79
CA HIS A 519 -14.14 -21.11 -3.52
C HIS A 519 -13.70 -20.04 -2.51
N PRO A 520 -14.41 -18.91 -2.36
CA PRO A 520 -14.13 -17.97 -1.27
C PRO A 520 -14.28 -18.63 0.09
N HIS A 521 -13.21 -18.71 0.88
CA HIS A 521 -13.21 -19.21 2.25
C HIS A 521 -13.71 -18.13 3.22
N SER A 522 -14.97 -17.80 3.14
CA SER A 522 -15.58 -16.63 3.78
C SER A 522 -17.03 -16.90 4.12
N THR A 523 -17.60 -16.14 5.06
CA THR A 523 -19.05 -16.03 5.21
C THR A 523 -19.57 -14.80 4.46
N LEU A 524 -20.89 -14.73 4.24
CA LEU A 524 -21.51 -13.57 3.61
C LEU A 524 -21.30 -12.29 4.42
N ALA A 525 -21.39 -12.36 5.74
CA ALA A 525 -21.15 -11.22 6.63
C ALA A 525 -19.69 -10.75 6.59
N LYS A 526 -18.73 -11.67 6.44
CA LYS A 526 -17.32 -11.30 6.26
C LYS A 526 -17.09 -10.54 4.96
N GLN A 527 -17.71 -10.93 3.85
CA GLN A 527 -17.60 -10.22 2.57
C GLN A 527 -18.07 -8.75 2.69
N LEU A 528 -19.11 -8.49 3.49
CA LEU A 528 -19.52 -7.12 3.81
C LEU A 528 -18.49 -6.41 4.71
N GLY A 529 -17.93 -7.11 5.70
CA GLY A 529 -16.88 -6.57 6.57
C GLY A 529 -15.61 -6.19 5.79
N GLU A 530 -15.18 -7.03 4.84
CA GLU A 530 -14.03 -6.79 3.95
C GLU A 530 -14.21 -5.51 3.14
N PHE A 531 -15.44 -5.16 2.74
CA PHE A 531 -15.76 -3.95 1.98
C PHE A 531 -15.43 -2.64 2.75
N VAL A 532 -15.39 -2.70 4.08
CA VAL A 532 -14.96 -1.59 4.95
C VAL A 532 -13.49 -1.70 5.33
N VAL A 533 -13.03 -2.93 5.66
CA VAL A 533 -11.68 -3.17 6.20
C VAL A 533 -10.61 -2.93 5.14
N ILE A 534 -10.77 -3.47 3.94
CA ILE A 534 -9.82 -3.32 2.83
C ILE A 534 -10.22 -2.10 2.02
N TYR A 535 -9.49 -1.01 2.21
CA TYR A 535 -9.84 0.29 1.65
C TYR A 535 -9.51 0.42 0.17
N SER A 536 -10.50 0.85 -0.60
CA SER A 536 -10.35 1.35 -1.98
C SER A 536 -11.31 2.52 -2.23
N PRO A 537 -10.85 3.67 -2.76
CA PRO A 537 -11.75 4.77 -3.13
C PRO A 537 -12.54 4.48 -4.42
N LEU A 538 -12.07 3.55 -5.23
CA LEU A 538 -12.80 2.97 -6.36
C LEU A 538 -13.02 1.49 -6.02
N GLN A 539 -14.14 1.21 -5.33
CA GLN A 539 -14.39 -0.08 -4.69
C GLN A 539 -15.28 -0.98 -5.55
N MET A 540 -14.77 -2.11 -5.96
CA MET A 540 -15.55 -3.09 -6.71
C MET A 540 -16.46 -3.92 -5.80
N ALA A 541 -17.73 -4.08 -6.18
CA ALA A 541 -18.56 -5.20 -5.77
C ALA A 541 -18.44 -6.26 -6.87
N ALA A 542 -17.69 -7.32 -6.59
CA ALA A 542 -17.05 -8.09 -7.65
C ALA A 542 -17.90 -9.21 -8.25
N ASP A 543 -19.00 -9.61 -7.60
CA ASP A 543 -19.81 -10.73 -8.07
C ASP A 543 -20.67 -10.38 -9.31
N ALA A 544 -21.21 -11.40 -9.95
CA ALA A 544 -22.20 -11.24 -11.00
C ALA A 544 -23.51 -10.68 -10.46
N ILE A 545 -24.17 -9.81 -11.25
CA ILE A 545 -25.39 -9.10 -10.82
C ILE A 545 -26.50 -10.06 -10.37
N GLU A 546 -26.58 -11.25 -10.94
CA GLU A 546 -27.57 -12.29 -10.61
C GLU A 546 -27.44 -12.76 -9.15
N ASN A 547 -26.23 -12.71 -8.57
CA ASN A 547 -25.98 -13.14 -7.21
C ASN A 547 -26.32 -12.07 -6.17
N TYR A 548 -26.49 -10.82 -6.61
CA TYR A 548 -26.92 -9.70 -5.76
C TYR A 548 -28.43 -9.48 -5.75
N GLU A 549 -29.13 -9.87 -6.83
CA GLU A 549 -30.57 -9.63 -6.95
C GLU A 549 -31.35 -10.30 -5.80
N GLY A 550 -32.12 -9.49 -5.08
CA GLY A 550 -32.93 -9.93 -3.95
C GLY A 550 -32.16 -10.27 -2.67
N GLN A 551 -30.86 -10.03 -2.62
CA GLN A 551 -30.05 -10.28 -1.42
C GLN A 551 -30.13 -9.12 -0.42
N PRO A 552 -30.62 -9.31 0.80
CA PRO A 552 -30.66 -8.24 1.82
C PRO A 552 -29.29 -7.67 2.15
N ALA A 553 -28.23 -8.46 2.01
CA ALA A 553 -26.84 -8.04 2.20
C ALA A 553 -26.43 -6.88 1.29
N LEU A 554 -27.01 -6.79 0.09
CA LEU A 554 -26.69 -5.74 -0.88
C LEU A 554 -26.96 -4.33 -0.32
N THR A 555 -27.97 -4.18 0.56
CA THR A 555 -28.34 -2.89 1.15
C THR A 555 -27.20 -2.25 1.96
N PHE A 556 -26.30 -3.06 2.53
CA PHE A 556 -25.11 -2.54 3.17
C PHE A 556 -24.16 -1.93 2.14
N ILE A 557 -23.85 -2.64 1.06
CA ILE A 557 -22.98 -2.16 -0.02
C ILE A 557 -23.53 -0.90 -0.65
N GLU A 558 -24.84 -0.85 -0.94
CA GLU A 558 -25.52 0.32 -1.51
C GLU A 558 -25.34 1.58 -0.66
N SER A 559 -25.25 1.42 0.66
CA SER A 559 -25.12 2.54 1.59
C SER A 559 -23.67 2.90 1.91
N CYS A 560 -22.71 1.98 1.68
CA CYS A 560 -21.33 2.14 2.12
C CYS A 560 -20.57 3.14 1.23
N PRO A 561 -20.04 4.24 1.77
CA PRO A 561 -19.21 5.18 0.99
C PRO A 561 -17.81 4.61 0.76
N THR A 562 -17.08 5.26 -0.15
CA THR A 562 -15.70 4.90 -0.50
C THR A 562 -14.68 5.99 -0.15
N THR A 563 -15.08 6.97 0.64
CA THR A 563 -14.19 8.03 1.15
C THR A 563 -14.65 8.47 2.54
N TRP A 564 -13.71 8.75 3.40
CA TRP A 564 -13.93 8.82 4.83
C TRP A 564 -13.37 10.10 5.44
N SER A 565 -13.96 10.56 6.53
CA SER A 565 -13.46 11.70 7.30
C SER A 565 -12.59 11.28 8.49
N LYS A 566 -12.75 10.04 8.97
CA LYS A 566 -11.98 9.47 10.07
C LYS A 566 -11.96 7.96 10.01
N THR A 567 -10.83 7.35 10.35
CA THR A 567 -10.65 5.91 10.49
C THR A 567 -10.10 5.56 11.86
N LEU A 568 -10.69 4.56 12.51
CA LEU A 568 -10.27 3.99 13.78
C LEU A 568 -10.14 2.48 13.67
N VAL A 569 -9.28 1.89 14.49
CA VAL A 569 -9.07 0.44 14.53
C VAL A 569 -9.23 -0.06 15.98
N PRO A 570 -10.47 -0.29 16.44
CA PRO A 570 -10.76 -0.68 17.82
C PRO A 570 -10.17 -2.02 18.23
N HIS A 571 -10.12 -2.99 17.31
CA HIS A 571 -9.55 -4.31 17.56
C HIS A 571 -8.58 -4.69 16.46
N ALA A 572 -7.42 -5.22 16.82
CA ALA A 572 -6.41 -5.64 15.86
C ALA A 572 -5.45 -6.68 16.44
N GLU A 573 -5.30 -7.79 15.72
CA GLU A 573 -4.23 -8.77 15.91
C GLU A 573 -3.86 -9.34 14.54
N ILE A 574 -2.61 -9.16 14.14
CA ILE A 574 -2.14 -9.50 12.79
C ILE A 574 -2.36 -11.00 12.50
N GLY A 575 -3.00 -11.30 11.38
CA GLY A 575 -3.31 -12.67 10.96
C GLY A 575 -4.46 -13.34 11.72
N LYS A 576 -5.10 -12.63 12.67
CA LYS A 576 -6.18 -13.20 13.47
C LYS A 576 -7.52 -12.49 13.30
N TYR A 577 -7.58 -11.21 13.56
CA TYR A 577 -8.81 -10.41 13.43
C TYR A 577 -8.53 -8.92 13.34
N VAL A 578 -9.50 -8.20 12.81
CA VAL A 578 -9.47 -6.73 12.76
C VAL A 578 -10.89 -6.17 12.78
N THR A 579 -11.07 -5.07 13.50
CA THR A 579 -12.26 -4.22 13.41
C THR A 579 -11.84 -2.81 13.00
N VAL A 580 -12.44 -2.29 11.94
CA VAL A 580 -12.20 -0.93 11.42
C VAL A 580 -13.51 -0.15 11.48
N ALA A 581 -13.49 1.02 12.09
CA ALA A 581 -14.60 1.96 12.12
C ALA A 581 -14.27 3.21 11.32
N ARG A 582 -15.11 3.57 10.35
CA ARG A 582 -14.91 4.68 9.42
C ARG A 582 -16.09 5.65 9.46
N LYS A 583 -15.81 6.94 9.65
CA LYS A 583 -16.83 7.99 9.57
C LYS A 583 -17.00 8.44 8.13
N GLN A 584 -18.24 8.52 7.66
CA GLN A 584 -18.58 9.02 6.33
C GLN A 584 -18.08 10.46 6.14
N ARG A 585 -17.45 10.74 5.00
CA ARG A 585 -17.05 12.09 4.63
C ARG A 585 -18.28 12.96 4.37
N GLY A 586 -18.30 14.14 4.96
CA GLY A 586 -19.44 15.07 4.82
C GLY A 586 -20.74 14.61 5.51
N GLY A 587 -20.67 13.60 6.38
CA GLY A 587 -21.82 13.05 7.09
C GLY A 587 -21.50 12.63 8.53
N ASP A 588 -22.55 12.25 9.28
CA ASP A 588 -22.46 11.80 10.67
C ASP A 588 -22.47 10.26 10.81
N ASN A 589 -22.70 9.53 9.74
CA ASN A 589 -22.79 8.07 9.76
C ASN A 589 -21.43 7.41 9.90
N TRP A 590 -21.41 6.26 10.59
CA TRP A 590 -20.25 5.41 10.70
C TRP A 590 -20.50 4.07 10.04
N PHE A 591 -19.45 3.51 9.46
CA PHE A 591 -19.44 2.18 8.87
C PHE A 591 -18.32 1.37 9.51
N ILE A 592 -18.64 0.16 9.95
CA ILE A 592 -17.71 -0.68 10.68
C ILE A 592 -17.66 -2.04 9.99
N GLY A 593 -16.45 -2.52 9.76
CA GLY A 593 -16.17 -3.88 9.32
C GLY A 593 -15.38 -4.61 10.40
N SER A 594 -15.81 -5.79 10.77
CA SER A 594 -15.10 -6.69 11.69
C SER A 594 -14.97 -8.04 11.04
N ILE A 595 -13.75 -8.59 10.95
CA ILE A 595 -13.46 -9.86 10.27
C ILE A 595 -12.49 -10.71 11.10
N THR A 596 -12.61 -12.04 10.99
CA THR A 596 -11.75 -12.99 11.69
C THR A 596 -11.18 -14.07 10.74
N ASN A 597 -10.16 -14.75 11.21
CA ASN A 597 -9.53 -15.89 10.54
C ASN A 597 -10.32 -17.19 10.71
N GLU A 598 -9.65 -18.36 10.71
CA GLU A 598 -10.22 -19.70 10.88
C GLU A 598 -10.90 -19.93 12.24
N GLU A 599 -10.68 -19.02 13.19
CA GLU A 599 -11.24 -19.13 14.56
C GLU A 599 -12.45 -18.21 14.73
N ALA A 600 -13.52 -18.75 15.32
CA ALA A 600 -14.67 -17.96 15.74
C ALA A 600 -14.31 -17.06 16.94
N ARG A 601 -14.93 -15.88 17.03
CA ARG A 601 -14.65 -14.89 18.09
C ARG A 601 -15.88 -14.15 18.56
N GLU A 602 -15.84 -13.73 19.81
CA GLU A 602 -16.73 -12.70 20.35
C GLU A 602 -15.90 -11.45 20.68
N LEU A 603 -16.35 -10.29 20.24
CA LEU A 603 -15.67 -9.01 20.45
C LEU A 603 -16.65 -7.99 21.04
N ASP A 604 -16.22 -7.26 22.05
CA ASP A 604 -16.98 -6.17 22.67
C ASP A 604 -16.54 -4.83 22.05
N LEU A 605 -17.31 -4.33 21.09
CA LEU A 605 -17.06 -3.07 20.41
C LEU A 605 -17.64 -1.90 21.20
N LYS A 606 -16.79 -1.12 21.85
CA LYS A 606 -17.17 0.14 22.50
C LYS A 606 -17.41 1.21 21.46
N LEU A 607 -18.49 1.97 21.62
CA LEU A 607 -18.88 3.05 20.70
C LEU A 607 -18.50 4.45 21.24
N ASP A 608 -17.47 4.54 22.07
CA ASP A 608 -16.97 5.76 22.70
C ASP A 608 -16.47 6.84 21.73
N PHE A 609 -16.32 6.47 20.46
CA PHE A 609 -15.99 7.37 19.36
C PHE A 609 -17.20 8.15 18.80
N LEU A 610 -18.43 7.79 19.19
CA LEU A 610 -19.65 8.52 18.84
C LEU A 610 -19.76 9.82 19.66
N ASP A 611 -20.46 10.81 19.11
CA ASP A 611 -20.69 12.07 19.82
C ASP A 611 -21.54 11.82 21.08
N SER A 612 -21.09 12.34 22.23
CA SER A 612 -21.64 12.01 23.55
C SER A 612 -23.08 12.47 23.79
N ASP A 613 -23.52 13.47 23.04
CA ASP A 613 -24.85 14.11 23.17
C ASP A 613 -25.86 13.66 22.13
N LYS A 614 -25.49 12.65 21.32
CA LYS A 614 -26.30 12.18 20.20
C LYS A 614 -26.80 10.75 20.39
N GLN A 615 -27.92 10.46 19.75
CA GLN A 615 -28.47 9.10 19.63
C GLN A 615 -28.32 8.60 18.21
N TYR A 616 -28.07 7.31 18.11
CA TYR A 616 -27.82 6.64 16.84
C TYR A 616 -28.58 5.33 16.76
N ARG A 617 -28.79 4.85 15.55
CA ARG A 617 -29.29 3.51 15.25
C ARG A 617 -28.20 2.71 14.57
N ALA A 618 -27.80 1.59 15.13
CA ALA A 618 -26.91 0.62 14.51
C ALA A 618 -27.72 -0.43 13.74
N ILE A 619 -27.41 -0.62 12.46
CA ILE A 619 -27.91 -1.68 11.61
C ILE A 619 -26.74 -2.65 11.44
N ILE A 620 -26.90 -3.86 11.96
CA ILE A 620 -25.83 -4.83 12.13
C ILE A 620 -26.11 -6.03 11.22
N TYR A 621 -25.20 -6.31 10.32
CA TYR A 621 -25.15 -7.48 9.45
C TYR A 621 -24.05 -8.37 10.00
N GLU A 622 -24.40 -9.50 10.62
CA GLU A 622 -23.45 -10.38 11.26
C GLU A 622 -23.73 -11.85 10.91
N ASP A 623 -22.75 -12.71 11.14
CA ASP A 623 -22.91 -14.14 10.94
C ASP A 623 -24.14 -14.67 11.68
N GLY A 624 -24.97 -15.42 10.96
CA GLY A 624 -26.17 -16.05 11.52
C GLY A 624 -25.85 -17.31 12.32
N PRO A 625 -26.86 -17.90 12.97
CA PRO A 625 -26.69 -19.19 13.63
C PRO A 625 -26.12 -20.24 12.67
N ASP A 626 -25.19 -21.04 13.16
CA ASP A 626 -24.54 -22.13 12.43
C ASP A 626 -23.75 -21.66 11.16
N ALA A 627 -23.43 -20.37 11.05
CA ALA A 627 -22.56 -19.87 10.00
C ALA A 627 -21.16 -20.49 10.14
N ASP A 628 -20.62 -20.98 9.03
CA ASP A 628 -19.27 -21.54 8.93
C ASP A 628 -18.80 -21.49 7.48
N TYR A 629 -17.58 -21.00 7.26
CA TYR A 629 -17.08 -20.75 5.92
C TYR A 629 -16.90 -22.01 5.05
N GLU A 630 -16.72 -23.18 5.65
CA GLU A 630 -16.56 -24.45 4.93
C GLU A 630 -17.90 -25.13 4.63
N THR A 631 -18.80 -25.14 5.60
CA THR A 631 -20.00 -25.99 5.56
C THR A 631 -21.29 -25.21 5.36
N ASN A 632 -21.35 -23.94 5.80
CA ASN A 632 -22.58 -23.16 5.78
C ASN A 632 -22.27 -21.63 5.72
N PRO A 633 -21.78 -21.09 4.60
CA PRO A 633 -21.28 -19.71 4.53
C PRO A 633 -22.35 -18.62 4.43
N TYR A 634 -23.61 -18.98 4.14
CA TYR A 634 -24.67 -18.02 3.81
C TYR A 634 -25.46 -17.45 4.99
N PRO A 635 -25.65 -18.14 6.15
CA PRO A 635 -26.46 -17.58 7.22
C PRO A 635 -25.98 -16.24 7.70
N MET A 636 -26.85 -15.25 7.64
CA MET A 636 -26.61 -13.89 8.10
C MET A 636 -27.80 -13.36 8.84
N THR A 637 -27.57 -12.67 9.96
CA THR A 637 -28.61 -12.00 10.74
C THR A 637 -28.49 -10.49 10.50
N ILE A 638 -29.63 -9.84 10.27
CA ILE A 638 -29.73 -8.38 10.22
C ILE A 638 -30.56 -7.94 11.40
N ARG A 639 -29.98 -7.18 12.31
CA ARG A 639 -30.65 -6.62 13.49
C ARG A 639 -30.39 -5.14 13.66
N GLN A 640 -31.23 -4.47 14.44
CA GLN A 640 -31.11 -3.05 14.71
C GLN A 640 -31.09 -2.79 16.22
N GLU A 641 -30.28 -1.83 16.66
CA GLU A 641 -30.18 -1.41 18.05
C GLU A 641 -30.08 0.12 18.12
N GLU A 642 -30.75 0.72 19.13
CA GLU A 642 -30.50 2.11 19.50
C GLU A 642 -29.23 2.17 20.34
N VAL A 643 -28.30 3.06 19.95
CA VAL A 643 -26.97 3.15 20.57
C VAL A 643 -26.53 4.60 20.77
N ASN A 644 -25.57 4.78 21.67
CA ASN A 644 -24.88 6.06 21.91
C ASN A 644 -23.41 5.81 22.31
N SER A 645 -22.67 6.85 22.65
CA SER A 645 -21.24 6.76 23.03
C SER A 645 -20.94 5.88 24.25
N ASN A 646 -21.92 5.53 25.08
CA ASN A 646 -21.76 4.61 26.22
C ASN A 646 -22.10 3.16 25.88
N SER A 647 -22.59 2.90 24.68
CA SER A 647 -22.99 1.58 24.25
C SER A 647 -21.78 0.70 23.91
N THR A 648 -21.96 -0.60 24.12
CA THR A 648 -21.02 -1.64 23.68
C THR A 648 -21.79 -2.66 22.86
N LEU A 649 -21.41 -2.85 21.60
CA LEU A 649 -21.98 -3.89 20.73
C LEU A 649 -21.20 -5.18 20.92
N LYS A 650 -21.91 -6.29 21.13
CA LYS A 650 -21.34 -7.63 21.10
C LYS A 650 -21.38 -8.16 19.70
N LEU A 651 -20.21 -8.44 19.13
CA LEU A 651 -20.06 -9.01 17.80
C LEU A 651 -19.71 -10.48 17.91
N LYS A 652 -20.47 -11.32 17.23
CA LYS A 652 -20.20 -12.76 17.13
C LYS A 652 -19.76 -13.09 15.72
N LEU A 653 -18.49 -13.46 15.57
CA LEU A 653 -17.89 -13.81 14.31
C LEU A 653 -17.72 -15.32 14.24
N ALA A 654 -18.29 -15.95 13.23
CA ALA A 654 -18.10 -17.37 12.93
C ALA A 654 -16.66 -17.66 12.50
N ARG A 655 -16.30 -18.90 12.27
CA ARG A 655 -15.05 -19.28 11.63
C ARG A 655 -14.98 -18.63 10.23
N SER A 656 -13.90 -17.91 9.95
CA SER A 656 -13.77 -17.05 8.78
C SER A 656 -14.97 -16.14 8.56
N GLY A 657 -15.54 -15.70 9.65
CA GLY A 657 -16.74 -14.88 9.67
C GLY A 657 -16.47 -13.40 9.83
N GLY A 658 -17.56 -12.63 9.92
CA GLY A 658 -17.47 -11.20 10.06
C GLY A 658 -18.77 -10.54 10.49
N ALA A 659 -18.68 -9.20 10.58
CA ALA A 659 -19.82 -8.31 10.77
C ALA A 659 -19.57 -7.01 10.01
N ALA A 660 -20.64 -6.46 9.47
CA ALA A 660 -20.67 -5.12 8.91
C ALA A 660 -21.76 -4.31 9.61
N ILE A 661 -21.45 -3.07 9.99
CA ILE A 661 -22.36 -2.26 10.79
C ILE A 661 -22.45 -0.87 10.16
N ARG A 662 -23.66 -0.40 9.98
CA ARG A 662 -23.95 1.00 9.66
C ARG A 662 -24.57 1.66 10.88
N ILE A 663 -23.95 2.73 11.38
CA ILE A 663 -24.47 3.54 12.49
C ILE A 663 -24.96 4.87 11.92
N GLU A 664 -26.25 5.12 12.07
CA GLU A 664 -26.93 6.30 11.57
C GLU A 664 -27.33 7.20 12.74
N LYS A 665 -27.06 8.51 12.61
CA LYS A 665 -27.54 9.48 13.57
C LYS A 665 -29.06 9.62 13.47
N THR A 666 -29.74 9.53 14.60
CA THR A 666 -31.19 9.63 14.68
C THR A 666 -31.69 10.97 15.26
N ARG A 667 -30.91 11.59 16.11
CA ARG A 667 -31.20 12.88 16.75
C ARG A 667 -29.95 13.65 17.12
#